data_14a1b387ab89a718c369d0b5baaba1de
#
_entry.id   14a1b387ab89a718c369d0b5baaba1de
#
_cell.length_a   1.000
_cell.length_b   1.000
_cell.length_c   1.000
_cell.angle_alpha   90.00
_cell.angle_beta   90.00
_cell.angle_gamma   90.00
#
_symmetry.space_group_name_H-M   'P 1'
#
loop_
_entity.id
_entity.type
_entity.pdbx_description
1 polymer ?
#
loop_
_entity_poly.entity_id
_entity_poly.type
_entity_poly.pdbx_seq_one_letter_code
_entity_poly.pdbx_strand_id
1 'polypeptide(L)'
;MGIPAAFRWLSSRYPKIISPVIEDQPLVMEDGSTIPVDTTRPNPNGEEFDNLYLDMNGIVHPCSHPEDRPAPKDEEEMMMEVFRYTDRVVNMVRPRKILMIAVDGVAPRAKMNQQRSRRFRSAQEAQEKEQDKQELIKMLKQQNGGNLTTESLETVTKKAFDSNSITPGTPFMDILALSLRYWCQYKLNTDPGWAKLKIIISDATVPGEGEHKIMNFVRSQRASPDHDPNTRHVIYGLDADLIMLGLATHEPHFRVLREDVFFQDQKARLCKICGQKGHDAQNCRGEEKKKEGEHGEKDNGVALKPFIWLHVAVLREYLAVELGVPNLPFRFDLERAVDDWIFMCCFVGNDFLPHLPALEIREHGIDTLTKIWKDNLPVMGGYVTKDGHIDLERAQVILDGLAQQEDGIFKRRKEQEDRREANFKRRKLQNEGNGRGGRQGGPSHPKKINGHENPANGLPLQAIGTYPGRHEQTLTHDMVVNRSTAPDANVANKSAASVLKAQLQSQKSLSNTRPENPEQDSSSALGKRKASSIEEGNGPVLDAASEYTPSAPTEEGPVDDVRLWEDGYANRYYEKKFHKDPKDIEFRHGVARAYVEGLAWVLLYYFQGCPSWEWYYPYHYAPFAADFKDIAKMNISFEKGRVSKPFEQLMSVLPAASRHALPEVFHDLMLNPESNIIDFYPEDFKIDLNGKKFAWQGVALLPFIEMPRLLAAVQAKYPELSAADSARNEMGRDVLIFSEGHESLYDEVLTKFYSKKQGDSKFKLNPKKSDGLSGKVEKKEGYVPHSELKYPLERNSMPDLDYDRSVSVYYDFPQVSQTHKSMLLRGVQLPKPALTQNDIQEMRSRANRGGRNGGFGRGHDRGGHNGPGMTRGSQYNRHQGGYGRGNGHYPPASVPHVPPPPGAPGFGIGVPPPPPPNSYHNQPYDNRHGGSSGYNQYRGPPHPANGAPGYHGYGDASYDGGRGSGGYNSRGRYRDGRSYR
;
A
#
# COMPACT_ATOMS: atom_id res chain seq x y z
N MET A 1 -2.90 7.16 -7.60
CA MET A 1 -2.01 7.36 -6.44
C MET A 1 -2.85 7.12 -5.20
N GLY A 2 -2.76 5.95 -4.60
CA GLY A 2 -3.44 5.66 -3.34
C GLY A 2 -3.11 6.73 -2.29
N ILE A 3 -3.80 6.76 -1.17
CA ILE A 3 -3.63 7.85 -0.17
C ILE A 3 -2.14 8.00 0.20
N PRO A 4 -1.45 9.06 -0.23
CA PRO A 4 -0.01 9.19 -0.07
C PRO A 4 0.40 9.16 1.41
N ALA A 5 1.32 8.29 1.78
CA ALA A 5 1.81 8.12 3.14
C ALA A 5 0.77 7.62 4.17
N ALA A 6 -0.40 7.10 3.72
CA ALA A 6 -1.46 6.64 4.62
C ALA A 6 -0.98 5.54 5.57
N PHE A 7 -0.25 4.54 5.08
CA PHE A 7 0.29 3.48 5.92
C PHE A 7 1.24 4.01 7.01
N ARG A 8 2.18 4.93 6.66
CA ARG A 8 3.07 5.55 7.67
C ARG A 8 2.31 6.38 8.68
N TRP A 9 1.27 7.08 8.24
CA TRP A 9 0.41 7.86 9.12
C TRP A 9 -0.37 6.93 10.07
N LEU A 10 -1.03 5.88 9.54
CA LEU A 10 -1.77 4.90 10.33
C LEU A 10 -0.88 4.21 11.36
N SER A 11 0.28 3.70 10.95
CA SER A 11 1.21 2.98 11.82
C SER A 11 1.80 3.85 12.93
N SER A 12 2.01 5.14 12.65
CA SER A 12 2.48 6.10 13.67
C SER A 12 1.38 6.50 14.64
N ARG A 13 0.14 6.57 14.16
CA ARG A 13 -1.02 6.96 14.96
C ARG A 13 -1.54 5.83 15.81
N TYR A 14 -1.58 4.61 15.27
CA TYR A 14 -2.13 3.40 15.84
C TYR A 14 -1.10 2.26 15.91
N PRO A 15 -0.06 2.37 16.75
CA PRO A 15 1.12 1.50 16.65
C PRO A 15 0.82 0.00 16.85
N LYS A 16 -0.23 -0.37 17.60
CA LYS A 16 -0.59 -1.78 17.84
C LYS A 16 -1.28 -2.47 16.68
N ILE A 17 -1.59 -1.75 15.58
CA ILE A 17 -2.13 -2.40 14.38
C ILE A 17 -1.09 -3.26 13.66
N ILE A 18 0.20 -3.10 13.98
CA ILE A 18 1.31 -3.80 13.33
C ILE A 18 1.95 -4.78 14.30
N SER A 19 2.21 -5.99 13.82
CA SER A 19 3.08 -6.97 14.48
C SER A 19 4.00 -7.66 13.45
N PRO A 20 5.21 -8.11 13.87
CA PRO A 20 6.08 -8.86 12.97
C PRO A 20 5.47 -10.21 12.61
N VAL A 21 5.78 -10.71 11.42
CA VAL A 21 5.47 -12.07 11.00
C VAL A 21 6.55 -13.02 11.52
N ILE A 22 6.13 -14.16 12.08
CA ILE A 22 7.02 -15.28 12.39
C ILE A 22 7.04 -16.17 11.15
N GLU A 23 8.21 -16.34 10.56
CA GLU A 23 8.43 -17.10 9.34
C GLU A 23 9.34 -18.30 9.64
N ASP A 24 8.86 -19.52 9.37
CA ASP A 24 9.68 -20.71 9.41
C ASP A 24 10.65 -20.71 8.22
N GLN A 25 11.88 -21.13 8.46
CA GLN A 25 12.90 -21.21 7.42
C GLN A 25 13.07 -22.66 6.96
N PRO A 26 13.36 -22.88 5.67
CA PRO A 26 13.76 -24.20 5.19
C PRO A 26 15.00 -24.71 5.93
N LEU A 27 15.05 -26.00 6.23
CA LEU A 27 16.22 -26.63 6.85
C LEU A 27 17.27 -26.92 5.77
N VAL A 28 18.46 -26.36 5.93
CA VAL A 28 19.61 -26.68 5.10
C VAL A 28 20.36 -27.83 5.76
N MET A 29 20.49 -28.96 5.06
CA MET A 29 21.20 -30.14 5.51
C MET A 29 22.71 -29.98 5.28
N GLU A 30 23.53 -30.83 5.94
CA GLU A 30 25.01 -30.81 5.83
C GLU A 30 25.51 -31.07 4.40
N ASP A 31 24.72 -31.78 3.57
CA ASP A 31 25.00 -32.04 2.17
C ASP A 31 24.60 -30.88 1.22
N GLY A 32 24.09 -29.77 1.75
CA GLY A 32 23.62 -28.63 1.02
C GLY A 32 22.19 -28.79 0.45
N SER A 33 21.53 -29.94 0.67
CA SER A 33 20.10 -30.09 0.31
C SER A 33 19.21 -29.28 1.27
N THR A 34 18.10 -28.78 0.75
CA THR A 34 17.13 -27.99 1.51
C THR A 34 15.84 -28.76 1.70
N ILE A 35 15.42 -28.93 2.96
CA ILE A 35 14.09 -29.47 3.26
C ILE A 35 13.12 -28.27 3.30
N PRO A 36 12.09 -28.26 2.44
CA PRO A 36 11.10 -27.17 2.43
C PRO A 36 10.32 -27.11 3.73
N VAL A 37 9.70 -25.95 3.98
CA VAL A 37 8.85 -25.72 5.15
C VAL A 37 7.61 -26.63 5.09
N ASP A 38 7.36 -27.37 6.17
CA ASP A 38 6.16 -28.22 6.31
C ASP A 38 4.95 -27.35 6.67
N THR A 39 4.15 -26.99 5.66
CA THR A 39 2.95 -26.16 5.81
C THR A 39 1.72 -26.92 6.36
N THR A 40 1.82 -28.25 6.54
CA THR A 40 0.77 -29.03 7.20
C THR A 40 0.73 -28.77 8.71
N ARG A 41 1.83 -28.31 9.29
CA ARG A 41 1.94 -27.96 10.71
C ARG A 41 1.09 -26.73 11.06
N PRO A 42 0.76 -26.55 12.34
CA PRO A 42 0.13 -25.33 12.83
C PRO A 42 0.94 -24.08 12.46
N ASN A 43 0.23 -22.97 12.23
CA ASN A 43 0.88 -21.71 11.85
C ASN A 43 1.74 -21.17 13.00
N PRO A 44 3.04 -20.82 12.77
CA PRO A 44 3.96 -20.35 13.82
C PRO A 44 3.52 -19.01 14.45
N ASN A 45 2.63 -18.26 13.80
CA ASN A 45 2.08 -17.02 14.34
C ASN A 45 0.99 -17.23 15.40
N GLY A 46 0.69 -18.50 15.76
CA GLY A 46 -0.26 -18.87 16.82
C GLY A 46 -1.73 -18.77 16.43
N GLU A 47 -2.04 -18.51 15.17
CA GLU A 47 -3.39 -18.47 14.63
C GLU A 47 -3.44 -19.16 13.27
N GLU A 48 -4.51 -19.91 13.01
CA GLU A 48 -4.79 -20.50 11.70
C GLU A 48 -5.58 -19.53 10.83
N PHE A 49 -5.36 -19.55 9.52
CA PHE A 49 -6.06 -18.71 8.56
C PHE A 49 -6.85 -19.57 7.58
N ASP A 50 -8.07 -19.15 7.27
CA ASP A 50 -8.92 -19.88 6.34
C ASP A 50 -8.56 -19.55 4.90
N ASN A 51 -8.49 -18.25 4.57
CA ASN A 51 -8.34 -17.77 3.20
C ASN A 51 -7.14 -16.83 3.07
N LEU A 52 -6.39 -17.02 2.01
CA LEU A 52 -5.35 -16.10 1.54
C LEU A 52 -5.74 -15.54 0.18
N TYR A 53 -5.65 -14.25 0.03
CA TYR A 53 -5.89 -13.50 -1.19
C TYR A 53 -4.61 -12.79 -1.61
N LEU A 54 -4.20 -12.97 -2.86
CA LEU A 54 -2.99 -12.33 -3.41
C LEU A 54 -3.39 -11.27 -4.41
N ASP A 55 -3.09 -10.00 -4.09
CA ASP A 55 -2.99 -8.96 -5.09
C ASP A 55 -1.68 -9.21 -5.86
N MET A 56 -1.83 -9.91 -6.99
CA MET A 56 -0.71 -10.54 -7.68
C MET A 56 0.24 -9.53 -8.32
N ASN A 57 -0.26 -8.38 -8.73
CA ASN A 57 0.57 -7.33 -9.31
C ASN A 57 1.60 -6.81 -8.29
N GLY A 58 1.27 -6.82 -7.00
CA GLY A 58 2.19 -6.55 -5.90
C GLY A 58 3.36 -7.54 -5.79
N ILE A 59 3.25 -8.74 -6.36
CA ILE A 59 4.32 -9.75 -6.46
C ILE A 59 5.06 -9.65 -7.80
N VAL A 60 4.33 -9.55 -8.91
CA VAL A 60 4.90 -9.59 -10.26
C VAL A 60 5.86 -8.41 -10.49
N HIS A 61 5.48 -7.19 -10.11
CA HIS A 61 6.34 -6.02 -10.30
C HIS A 61 7.71 -6.13 -9.64
N PRO A 62 7.86 -6.47 -8.34
CA PRO A 62 9.18 -6.60 -7.72
C PRO A 62 9.95 -7.82 -8.20
N CYS A 63 9.28 -8.89 -8.63
CA CYS A 63 9.96 -10.04 -9.22
C CYS A 63 10.53 -9.72 -10.61
N SER A 64 9.88 -8.86 -11.39
CA SER A 64 10.37 -8.41 -12.70
C SER A 64 11.43 -7.30 -12.60
N HIS A 65 11.39 -6.48 -11.54
CA HIS A 65 12.29 -5.36 -11.31
C HIS A 65 12.81 -5.33 -9.86
N PRO A 66 13.63 -6.31 -9.44
CA PRO A 66 14.18 -6.34 -8.10
C PRO A 66 15.12 -5.16 -7.86
N GLU A 67 15.07 -4.58 -6.64
CA GLU A 67 15.90 -3.44 -6.25
C GLU A 67 17.25 -3.85 -5.64
N ASP A 68 17.31 -5.05 -5.09
CA ASP A 68 18.38 -5.55 -4.23
C ASP A 68 19.27 -6.58 -4.94
N ARG A 69 18.93 -6.98 -6.14
CA ARG A 69 19.62 -7.99 -6.95
C ARG A 69 19.54 -7.66 -8.45
N PRO A 70 20.35 -8.33 -9.30
CA PRO A 70 20.24 -8.18 -10.76
C PRO A 70 18.84 -8.55 -11.25
N ALA A 71 18.34 -7.81 -12.25
CA ALA A 71 17.07 -8.15 -12.89
C ALA A 71 17.14 -9.53 -13.57
N PRO A 72 16.03 -10.29 -13.58
CA PRO A 72 15.94 -11.54 -14.31
C PRO A 72 16.33 -11.39 -15.78
N LYS A 73 16.86 -12.45 -16.37
CA LYS A 73 17.40 -12.41 -17.74
C LYS A 73 16.29 -12.46 -18.78
N ASP A 74 15.20 -13.14 -18.47
CA ASP A 74 14.05 -13.38 -19.34
C ASP A 74 12.78 -13.63 -18.52
N GLU A 75 11.67 -13.80 -19.24
CA GLU A 75 10.34 -13.98 -18.64
C GLU A 75 10.22 -15.28 -17.84
N GLU A 76 10.91 -16.36 -18.21
CA GLU A 76 10.89 -17.61 -17.46
C GLU A 76 11.56 -17.46 -16.09
N GLU A 77 12.72 -16.79 -16.04
CA GLU A 77 13.39 -16.47 -14.77
C GLU A 77 12.51 -15.56 -13.90
N MET A 78 11.74 -14.63 -14.52
CA MET A 78 10.74 -13.82 -13.79
C MET A 78 9.63 -14.69 -13.20
N MET A 79 9.11 -15.68 -13.94
CA MET A 79 8.09 -16.61 -13.44
C MET A 79 8.61 -17.43 -12.27
N MET A 80 9.86 -17.92 -12.34
CA MET A 80 10.48 -18.64 -11.22
C MET A 80 10.59 -17.77 -9.95
N GLU A 81 10.92 -16.50 -10.10
CA GLU A 81 10.92 -15.56 -8.98
C GLU A 81 9.51 -15.31 -8.41
N VAL A 82 8.51 -15.18 -9.28
CA VAL A 82 7.10 -15.07 -8.88
C VAL A 82 6.67 -16.30 -8.09
N PHE A 83 7.03 -17.51 -8.52
CA PHE A 83 6.71 -18.75 -7.80
C PHE A 83 7.37 -18.80 -6.42
N ARG A 84 8.68 -18.49 -6.33
CA ARG A 84 9.42 -18.48 -5.06
C ARG A 84 8.83 -17.48 -4.07
N TYR A 85 8.52 -16.28 -4.55
CA TYR A 85 7.93 -15.25 -3.70
C TYR A 85 6.52 -15.64 -3.23
N THR A 86 5.70 -16.18 -4.13
CA THR A 86 4.34 -16.63 -3.81
C THR A 86 4.37 -17.80 -2.83
N ASP A 87 5.26 -18.76 -3.02
CA ASP A 87 5.46 -19.89 -2.10
C ASP A 87 5.85 -19.40 -0.70
N ARG A 88 6.75 -18.42 -0.60
CA ARG A 88 7.13 -17.79 0.66
C ARG A 88 5.92 -17.14 1.37
N VAL A 89 5.08 -16.43 0.65
CA VAL A 89 3.85 -15.81 1.20
C VAL A 89 2.88 -16.89 1.69
N VAL A 90 2.67 -17.95 0.91
CA VAL A 90 1.79 -19.07 1.30
C VAL A 90 2.36 -19.80 2.51
N ASN A 91 3.67 -20.01 2.61
CA ASN A 91 4.33 -20.64 3.75
C ASN A 91 4.18 -19.85 5.06
N MET A 92 4.12 -18.51 5.00
CA MET A 92 3.86 -17.66 6.16
C MET A 92 2.41 -17.71 6.62
N VAL A 93 1.45 -17.74 5.68
CA VAL A 93 0.01 -17.66 5.98
C VAL A 93 -0.59 -19.03 6.23
N ARG A 94 -0.22 -20.05 5.46
CA ARG A 94 -0.76 -21.43 5.52
C ARG A 94 -2.28 -21.44 5.45
N PRO A 95 -2.90 -20.95 4.36
CA PRO A 95 -4.34 -20.96 4.22
C PRO A 95 -4.88 -22.38 4.30
N ARG A 96 -6.02 -22.59 5.00
CA ARG A 96 -6.58 -23.92 5.19
C ARG A 96 -7.73 -24.26 4.23
N LYS A 97 -8.35 -23.23 3.59
CA LYS A 97 -9.51 -23.43 2.72
C LYS A 97 -9.30 -22.91 1.30
N ILE A 98 -8.92 -21.62 1.16
CA ILE A 98 -8.90 -20.95 -0.14
C ILE A 98 -7.59 -20.18 -0.31
N LEU A 99 -7.01 -20.35 -1.49
CA LEU A 99 -6.02 -19.44 -2.05
C LEU A 99 -6.62 -18.78 -3.29
N MET A 100 -6.78 -17.45 -3.28
CA MET A 100 -7.21 -16.71 -4.47
C MET A 100 -6.06 -15.85 -4.98
N ILE A 101 -5.73 -16.06 -6.25
CA ILE A 101 -4.73 -15.29 -7.01
C ILE A 101 -5.49 -14.34 -7.93
N ALA A 102 -5.43 -13.05 -7.66
CA ALA A 102 -6.11 -12.03 -8.45
C ALA A 102 -5.07 -11.15 -9.15
N VAL A 103 -5.09 -11.19 -10.47
CA VAL A 103 -4.23 -10.39 -11.35
C VAL A 103 -5.06 -9.23 -11.91
N ASP A 104 -4.49 -8.03 -12.04
CA ASP A 104 -5.20 -6.91 -12.65
C ASP A 104 -5.71 -7.26 -14.05
N GLY A 105 -6.99 -7.10 -14.24
CA GLY A 105 -7.67 -7.12 -15.52
C GLY A 105 -7.98 -5.72 -16.03
N VAL A 106 -8.87 -5.62 -17.02
CA VAL A 106 -9.31 -4.33 -17.54
C VAL A 106 -9.97 -3.51 -16.44
N ALA A 107 -9.40 -2.35 -16.15
CA ALA A 107 -9.85 -1.46 -15.10
C ALA A 107 -11.01 -0.57 -15.56
N PRO A 108 -11.83 -0.04 -14.62
CA PRO A 108 -12.78 1.01 -14.93
C PRO A 108 -12.08 2.26 -15.49
N ARG A 109 -12.78 3.01 -16.34
CA ARG A 109 -12.23 4.23 -16.96
C ARG A 109 -11.70 5.24 -15.95
N ALA A 110 -12.32 5.34 -14.78
CA ALA A 110 -11.84 6.16 -13.67
C ALA A 110 -10.38 5.88 -13.28
N LYS A 111 -9.97 4.59 -13.29
CA LYS A 111 -8.58 4.16 -13.01
C LYS A 111 -7.65 4.38 -14.20
N MET A 112 -8.16 4.30 -15.44
CA MET A 112 -7.34 4.44 -16.65
C MET A 112 -6.61 5.78 -16.72
N ASN A 113 -7.20 6.87 -16.24
CA ASN A 113 -6.54 8.17 -16.19
C ASN A 113 -5.30 8.18 -15.29
N GLN A 114 -5.39 7.56 -14.14
CA GLN A 114 -4.25 7.40 -13.21
C GLN A 114 -3.20 6.47 -13.81
N GLN A 115 -3.61 5.33 -14.39
CA GLN A 115 -2.70 4.42 -15.07
C GLN A 115 -1.97 5.13 -16.22
N ARG A 116 -2.69 5.88 -17.06
CA ARG A 116 -2.13 6.67 -18.15
C ARG A 116 -1.05 7.64 -17.67
N SER A 117 -1.38 8.48 -16.70
CA SER A 117 -0.43 9.44 -16.12
C SER A 117 0.83 8.76 -15.58
N ARG A 118 0.69 7.61 -14.92
CA ARG A 118 1.81 6.83 -14.38
C ARG A 118 2.68 6.26 -15.50
N ARG A 119 2.07 5.69 -16.55
CA ARG A 119 2.80 5.04 -17.66
C ARG A 119 3.53 6.03 -18.53
N PHE A 120 2.91 7.17 -18.85
CA PHE A 120 3.57 8.23 -19.61
C PHE A 120 4.79 8.78 -18.86
N ARG A 121 4.69 9.04 -17.54
CA ARG A 121 5.84 9.43 -16.74
C ARG A 121 6.93 8.37 -16.71
N SER A 122 6.54 7.11 -16.53
CA SER A 122 7.49 6.00 -16.51
C SER A 122 8.28 5.90 -17.80
N ALA A 123 7.61 6.08 -18.94
CA ALA A 123 8.26 6.09 -20.25
C ALA A 123 9.20 7.30 -20.43
N GLN A 124 8.78 8.50 -20.01
CA GLN A 124 9.62 9.69 -20.03
C GLN A 124 10.88 9.52 -19.17
N GLU A 125 10.73 9.03 -17.93
CA GLU A 125 11.87 8.73 -17.05
C GLU A 125 12.80 7.65 -17.63
N ALA A 126 12.24 6.63 -18.32
CA ALA A 126 13.03 5.60 -18.99
C ALA A 126 13.81 6.18 -20.17
N GLN A 127 13.21 7.08 -20.93
CA GLN A 127 13.86 7.77 -22.06
C GLN A 127 14.99 8.70 -21.59
N GLU A 128 14.77 9.49 -20.52
CA GLU A 128 15.79 10.32 -19.91
C GLU A 128 16.99 9.47 -19.43
N LYS A 129 16.72 8.34 -18.79
CA LYS A 129 17.77 7.40 -18.35
C LYS A 129 18.57 6.80 -19.51
N GLU A 130 17.91 6.47 -20.60
CA GLU A 130 18.58 5.92 -21.77
C GLU A 130 19.44 6.99 -22.46
N GLN A 131 18.99 8.25 -22.51
CA GLN A 131 19.80 9.38 -22.99
C GLN A 131 21.04 9.61 -22.10
N ASP A 132 20.88 9.70 -20.78
CA ASP A 132 21.98 9.82 -19.82
C ASP A 132 23.00 8.66 -19.99
N LYS A 133 22.52 7.45 -20.23
CA LYS A 133 23.32 6.24 -20.46
C LYS A 133 24.09 6.33 -21.78
N GLN A 134 23.45 6.77 -22.85
CA GLN A 134 24.11 6.96 -24.14
C GLN A 134 25.17 8.07 -24.09
N GLU A 135 24.93 9.16 -23.38
CA GLU A 135 25.91 10.20 -23.14
C GLU A 135 27.11 9.65 -22.34
N LEU A 136 26.86 8.88 -21.31
CA LEU A 136 27.90 8.21 -20.52
C LEU A 136 28.75 7.28 -21.39
N ILE A 137 28.13 6.45 -22.25
CA ILE A 137 28.84 5.59 -23.20
C ILE A 137 29.70 6.41 -24.17
N LYS A 138 29.18 7.52 -24.69
CA LYS A 138 29.95 8.43 -25.57
C LYS A 138 31.17 9.02 -24.84
N MET A 139 30.98 9.46 -23.59
CA MET A 139 32.09 9.97 -22.77
C MET A 139 33.14 8.89 -22.48
N LEU A 140 32.72 7.68 -22.16
CA LEU A 140 33.61 6.53 -21.87
C LEU A 140 34.40 6.13 -23.13
N LYS A 141 33.76 6.08 -24.30
CA LYS A 141 34.43 5.82 -25.58
C LYS A 141 35.49 6.90 -25.92
N GLN A 142 35.18 8.15 -25.64
CA GLN A 142 36.14 9.26 -25.86
C GLN A 142 37.33 9.21 -24.88
N GLN A 143 37.11 8.80 -23.62
CA GLN A 143 38.17 8.76 -22.62
C GLN A 143 39.12 7.55 -22.76
N ASN A 144 38.60 6.38 -23.16
CA ASN A 144 39.35 5.11 -23.19
C ASN A 144 39.94 4.76 -24.57
N GLY A 145 39.97 5.69 -25.53
CA GLY A 145 40.53 5.42 -26.86
C GLY A 145 39.88 4.26 -27.63
N GLY A 146 38.61 3.97 -27.31
CA GLY A 146 37.83 2.92 -28.01
C GLY A 146 37.90 1.52 -27.42
N ASN A 147 38.75 1.24 -26.43
CA ASN A 147 38.85 -0.07 -25.79
C ASN A 147 37.92 -0.20 -24.57
N LEU A 148 36.64 -0.47 -24.80
CA LEU A 148 35.72 -1.01 -23.78
C LEU A 148 35.70 -2.55 -23.92
N THR A 149 35.82 -3.26 -22.83
CA THR A 149 35.64 -4.71 -22.84
C THR A 149 34.22 -5.07 -23.26
N THR A 150 34.11 -6.13 -24.09
CA THR A 150 32.81 -6.60 -24.63
C THR A 150 31.78 -6.85 -23.51
N GLU A 151 32.19 -7.38 -22.38
CA GLU A 151 31.33 -7.61 -21.20
C GLU A 151 30.77 -6.32 -20.58
N SER A 152 31.56 -5.23 -20.54
CA SER A 152 31.08 -3.95 -20.03
C SER A 152 30.09 -3.30 -21.01
N LEU A 153 30.24 -3.53 -22.31
CA LEU A 153 29.32 -3.06 -23.31
C LEU A 153 28.01 -3.86 -23.30
N GLU A 154 28.07 -5.17 -23.18
CA GLU A 154 26.89 -6.05 -23.11
C GLU A 154 26.04 -5.74 -21.86
N THR A 155 26.68 -5.54 -20.70
CA THR A 155 25.98 -5.19 -19.46
C THR A 155 25.28 -3.82 -19.56
N VAL A 156 25.88 -2.90 -20.28
CA VAL A 156 25.33 -1.54 -20.47
C VAL A 156 24.32 -1.48 -21.61
N THR A 157 24.40 -2.32 -22.64
CA THR A 157 23.49 -2.30 -23.81
C THR A 157 22.23 -3.15 -23.59
N LYS A 158 22.17 -3.98 -22.56
CA LYS A 158 20.98 -4.81 -22.29
C LYS A 158 19.76 -3.92 -22.08
N LYS A 159 18.72 -4.12 -22.92
CA LYS A 159 17.45 -3.40 -22.78
C LYS A 159 16.75 -3.89 -21.53
N ALA A 160 16.39 -2.98 -20.64
CA ALA A 160 15.60 -3.32 -19.45
C ALA A 160 14.18 -3.77 -19.87
N PHE A 161 13.60 -4.71 -19.14
CA PHE A 161 12.20 -5.09 -19.32
C PHE A 161 11.27 -3.88 -19.11
N ASP A 162 10.33 -3.67 -20.03
CA ASP A 162 9.36 -2.58 -19.89
C ASP A 162 8.24 -2.99 -18.94
N SER A 163 8.20 -2.37 -17.76
CA SER A 163 7.14 -2.61 -16.77
C SER A 163 5.72 -2.30 -17.26
N ASN A 164 5.58 -1.57 -18.38
CA ASN A 164 4.30 -1.34 -19.02
C ASN A 164 3.73 -2.62 -19.68
N SER A 165 4.56 -3.64 -19.94
CA SER A 165 4.12 -4.98 -20.36
C SER A 165 3.28 -5.70 -19.31
N ILE A 166 3.35 -5.31 -18.03
CA ILE A 166 2.48 -5.83 -16.97
C ILE A 166 1.12 -5.10 -17.05
N THR A 167 0.37 -5.44 -18.11
CA THR A 167 -0.96 -4.86 -18.41
C THR A 167 -1.82 -5.89 -19.15
N PRO A 168 -3.13 -5.95 -18.88
CA PRO A 168 -4.03 -6.88 -19.56
C PRO A 168 -3.94 -6.81 -21.10
N GLY A 169 -3.90 -7.96 -21.75
CA GLY A 169 -3.83 -8.10 -23.23
C GLY A 169 -2.42 -8.20 -23.79
N THR A 170 -1.36 -8.04 -23.00
CA THR A 170 0.02 -8.22 -23.45
C THR A 170 0.43 -9.68 -23.47
N PRO A 171 1.42 -10.10 -24.30
CA PRO A 171 1.95 -11.46 -24.29
C PRO A 171 2.49 -11.90 -22.93
N PHE A 172 3.13 -10.99 -22.20
CA PHE A 172 3.65 -11.25 -20.85
C PHE A 172 2.54 -11.72 -19.88
N MET A 173 1.35 -11.13 -19.96
CA MET A 173 0.23 -11.50 -19.08
C MET A 173 -0.35 -12.88 -19.42
N ASP A 174 -0.27 -13.30 -20.67
CA ASP A 174 -0.62 -14.68 -21.08
C ASP A 174 0.36 -15.69 -20.49
N ILE A 175 1.67 -15.41 -20.61
CA ILE A 175 2.73 -16.23 -20.01
C ILE A 175 2.53 -16.35 -18.51
N LEU A 176 2.24 -15.24 -17.84
CA LEU A 176 1.96 -15.23 -16.40
C LEU A 176 0.75 -16.11 -16.04
N ALA A 177 -0.36 -15.99 -16.80
CA ALA A 177 -1.57 -16.74 -16.53
C ALA A 177 -1.36 -18.26 -16.73
N LEU A 178 -0.66 -18.65 -17.78
CA LEU A 178 -0.32 -20.05 -18.07
C LEU A 178 0.59 -20.62 -16.99
N SER A 179 1.64 -19.88 -16.65
CA SER A 179 2.64 -20.27 -15.65
C SER A 179 2.03 -20.43 -14.25
N LEU A 180 1.15 -19.50 -13.83
CA LEU A 180 0.44 -19.59 -12.54
C LEU A 180 -0.50 -20.79 -12.48
N ARG A 181 -1.22 -21.11 -13.56
CA ARG A 181 -2.10 -22.29 -13.61
C ARG A 181 -1.29 -23.56 -13.46
N TYR A 182 -0.21 -23.70 -14.26
CA TYR A 182 0.71 -24.83 -14.15
C TYR A 182 1.27 -24.97 -12.72
N TRP A 183 1.81 -23.88 -12.18
CA TRP A 183 2.46 -23.90 -10.86
C TRP A 183 1.49 -24.28 -9.73
N CYS A 184 0.26 -23.77 -9.76
CA CYS A 184 -0.77 -24.14 -8.79
C CYS A 184 -1.16 -25.61 -8.89
N GLN A 185 -1.31 -26.14 -10.12
CA GLN A 185 -1.58 -27.56 -10.32
C GLN A 185 -0.38 -28.42 -9.86
N TYR A 186 0.83 -28.01 -10.18
CA TYR A 186 2.05 -28.68 -9.71
C TYR A 186 2.10 -28.74 -8.18
N LYS A 187 1.86 -27.63 -7.48
CA LYS A 187 1.83 -27.58 -6.00
C LYS A 187 0.72 -28.45 -5.40
N LEU A 188 -0.46 -28.46 -5.99
CA LEU A 188 -1.57 -29.33 -5.55
C LEU A 188 -1.23 -30.84 -5.67
N ASN A 189 -0.37 -31.21 -6.62
CA ASN A 189 0.07 -32.59 -6.86
C ASN A 189 1.24 -33.01 -5.98
N THR A 190 2.12 -32.06 -5.61
CA THR A 190 3.43 -32.37 -5.00
C THR A 190 3.60 -31.92 -3.56
N ASP A 191 2.85 -30.91 -3.11
CA ASP A 191 2.97 -30.32 -1.78
C ASP A 191 1.78 -30.74 -0.89
N PRO A 192 2.02 -31.54 0.18
CA PRO A 192 0.95 -32.00 1.07
C PRO A 192 0.16 -30.87 1.74
N GLY A 193 0.79 -29.70 1.98
CA GLY A 193 0.13 -28.53 2.55
C GLY A 193 -0.88 -27.88 1.61
N TRP A 194 -0.75 -28.12 0.31
CA TRP A 194 -1.65 -27.60 -0.73
C TRP A 194 -2.78 -28.58 -1.08
N ALA A 195 -2.64 -29.86 -0.76
CA ALA A 195 -3.53 -30.92 -1.22
C ALA A 195 -5.03 -30.69 -0.98
N LYS A 196 -5.38 -29.96 0.09
CA LYS A 196 -6.80 -29.63 0.43
C LYS A 196 -7.24 -28.24 0.05
N LEU A 197 -6.36 -27.43 -0.57
CA LEU A 197 -6.71 -26.07 -0.97
C LEU A 197 -7.63 -26.05 -2.19
N LYS A 198 -8.52 -25.10 -2.18
CA LYS A 198 -9.27 -24.64 -3.34
C LYS A 198 -8.58 -23.37 -3.86
N ILE A 199 -8.05 -23.43 -5.07
CA ILE A 199 -7.32 -22.31 -5.68
C ILE A 199 -8.24 -21.64 -6.69
N ILE A 200 -8.45 -20.33 -6.52
CA ILE A 200 -9.18 -19.50 -7.48
C ILE A 200 -8.17 -18.62 -8.20
N ILE A 201 -8.10 -18.74 -9.53
CA ILE A 201 -7.26 -17.87 -10.36
C ILE A 201 -8.17 -16.94 -11.14
N SER A 202 -8.08 -15.65 -10.84
CA SER A 202 -8.71 -14.55 -11.56
C SER A 202 -7.61 -13.79 -12.30
N ASP A 203 -7.33 -14.23 -13.54
CA ASP A 203 -6.20 -13.69 -14.31
C ASP A 203 -6.54 -12.35 -15.01
N ALA A 204 -5.60 -11.84 -15.81
CA ALA A 204 -5.72 -10.55 -16.47
C ALA A 204 -6.85 -10.47 -17.51
N THR A 205 -7.43 -11.60 -17.94
CA THR A 205 -8.57 -11.64 -18.87
C THR A 205 -9.90 -11.33 -18.18
N VAL A 206 -9.97 -11.51 -16.85
CA VAL A 206 -11.16 -11.17 -16.05
C VAL A 206 -11.15 -9.68 -15.71
N PRO A 207 -12.22 -8.93 -16.02
CA PRO A 207 -12.24 -7.49 -15.77
C PRO A 207 -12.17 -7.10 -14.29
N GLY A 208 -11.53 -5.98 -13.99
CA GLY A 208 -11.39 -5.39 -12.66
C GLY A 208 -9.97 -5.46 -12.13
N GLU A 209 -9.66 -4.57 -11.20
CA GLU A 209 -8.41 -4.55 -10.45
C GLU A 209 -8.34 -5.75 -9.50
N GLY A 210 -7.15 -6.31 -9.26
CA GLY A 210 -6.95 -7.52 -8.45
C GLY A 210 -7.61 -7.44 -7.08
N GLU A 211 -7.37 -6.34 -6.36
CA GLU A 211 -7.95 -6.06 -5.05
C GLU A 211 -9.49 -6.01 -5.06
N HIS A 212 -10.08 -5.43 -6.11
CA HIS A 212 -11.53 -5.34 -6.24
C HIS A 212 -12.19 -6.67 -6.65
N LYS A 213 -11.49 -7.52 -7.40
CA LYS A 213 -11.92 -8.91 -7.67
C LYS A 213 -11.98 -9.70 -6.36
N ILE A 214 -10.98 -9.55 -5.49
CA ILE A 214 -10.95 -10.15 -4.14
C ILE A 214 -12.13 -9.64 -3.31
N MET A 215 -12.38 -8.33 -3.30
CA MET A 215 -13.51 -7.76 -2.55
C MET A 215 -14.87 -8.25 -3.09
N ASN A 216 -15.00 -8.40 -4.40
CA ASN A 216 -16.20 -8.99 -5.03
C ASN A 216 -16.41 -10.43 -4.58
N PHE A 217 -15.35 -11.23 -4.53
CA PHE A 217 -15.38 -12.59 -4.00
C PHE A 217 -15.83 -12.59 -2.53
N VAL A 218 -15.17 -11.83 -1.65
CA VAL A 218 -15.51 -11.76 -0.22
C VAL A 218 -16.98 -11.37 -0.01
N ARG A 219 -17.45 -10.29 -0.69
CA ARG A 219 -18.86 -9.85 -0.60
C ARG A 219 -19.84 -10.90 -1.10
N SER A 220 -19.50 -11.61 -2.17
CA SER A 220 -20.36 -12.65 -2.75
C SER A 220 -20.49 -13.85 -1.82
N GLN A 221 -19.40 -14.28 -1.18
CA GLN A 221 -19.42 -15.35 -0.19
C GLN A 221 -20.18 -14.92 1.07
N ARG A 222 -19.91 -13.69 1.56
CA ARG A 222 -20.61 -13.12 2.73
C ARG A 222 -22.13 -13.06 2.56
N ALA A 223 -22.63 -12.86 1.33
CA ALA A 223 -24.04 -12.85 1.02
C ALA A 223 -24.69 -14.27 1.01
N SER A 224 -23.88 -15.32 1.01
CA SER A 224 -24.36 -16.69 1.07
C SER A 224 -24.87 -17.04 2.48
N PRO A 225 -26.02 -17.72 2.62
CA PRO A 225 -26.52 -18.14 3.92
C PRO A 225 -25.62 -19.15 4.64
N ASP A 226 -24.77 -19.85 3.91
CA ASP A 226 -23.83 -20.85 4.45
C ASP A 226 -22.45 -20.24 4.80
N HIS A 227 -22.28 -18.90 4.70
CA HIS A 227 -21.04 -18.24 5.05
C HIS A 227 -20.76 -18.29 6.55
N ASP A 228 -19.54 -18.67 6.93
CA ASP A 228 -19.07 -18.59 8.31
C ASP A 228 -18.62 -17.16 8.64
N PRO A 229 -19.33 -16.43 9.53
CA PRO A 229 -19.02 -15.05 9.87
C PRO A 229 -17.71 -14.89 10.66
N ASN A 230 -17.03 -15.97 11.02
CA ASN A 230 -15.76 -15.99 11.72
C ASN A 230 -14.60 -16.45 10.82
N THR A 231 -14.82 -16.51 9.53
CA THR A 231 -13.76 -16.79 8.53
C THR A 231 -12.58 -15.84 8.72
N ARG A 232 -11.37 -16.37 8.74
CA ARG A 232 -10.13 -15.60 8.91
C ARG A 232 -9.51 -15.31 7.56
N HIS A 233 -9.57 -14.04 7.19
CA HIS A 233 -9.13 -13.53 5.91
C HIS A 233 -7.74 -12.90 6.01
N VAL A 234 -6.86 -13.26 5.08
CA VAL A 234 -5.57 -12.57 4.87
C VAL A 234 -5.51 -12.09 3.44
N ILE A 235 -5.22 -10.81 3.23
CA ILE A 235 -4.87 -10.26 1.93
C ILE A 235 -3.39 -9.87 1.92
N TYR A 236 -2.67 -10.30 0.90
CA TYR A 236 -1.34 -9.83 0.62
C TYR A 236 -1.40 -8.66 -0.36
N GLY A 237 -0.72 -7.57 -0.03
CA GLY A 237 -0.54 -6.44 -0.91
C GLY A 237 0.09 -5.25 -0.19
N LEU A 238 0.60 -4.30 -0.98
CA LEU A 238 1.38 -3.17 -0.48
C LEU A 238 0.58 -1.86 -0.46
N ASP A 239 -0.56 -1.83 -1.14
CA ASP A 239 -1.36 -0.63 -1.24
C ASP A 239 -2.09 -0.32 0.08
N ALA A 240 -2.16 0.96 0.39
CA ALA A 240 -2.82 1.40 1.62
C ALA A 240 -4.35 1.25 1.54
N ASP A 241 -4.88 1.20 0.33
CA ASP A 241 -6.31 1.08 0.05
C ASP A 241 -6.86 -0.27 0.53
N LEU A 242 -6.02 -1.33 0.56
CA LEU A 242 -6.38 -2.63 1.12
C LEU A 242 -6.85 -2.55 2.59
N ILE A 243 -6.37 -1.57 3.34
CA ILE A 243 -6.78 -1.35 4.72
C ILE A 243 -8.22 -0.83 4.77
N MET A 244 -8.56 0.12 3.87
CA MET A 244 -9.90 0.68 3.76
C MET A 244 -10.87 -0.36 3.20
N LEU A 245 -10.45 -1.12 2.20
CA LEU A 245 -11.22 -2.23 1.62
C LEU A 245 -11.47 -3.32 2.67
N GLY A 246 -10.47 -3.68 3.47
CA GLY A 246 -10.62 -4.63 4.57
C GLY A 246 -11.64 -4.17 5.61
N LEU A 247 -11.63 -2.88 5.97
CA LEU A 247 -12.65 -2.28 6.85
C LEU A 247 -14.05 -2.33 6.22
N ALA A 248 -14.16 -1.98 4.91
CA ALA A 248 -15.43 -1.93 4.19
C ALA A 248 -16.10 -3.30 3.99
N THR A 249 -15.37 -4.41 4.16
CA THR A 249 -15.97 -5.75 4.15
C THR A 249 -16.84 -6.03 5.37
N HIS A 250 -16.62 -5.35 6.49
CA HIS A 250 -17.21 -5.67 7.79
C HIS A 250 -16.96 -7.12 8.26
N GLU A 251 -15.83 -7.70 7.81
CA GLU A 251 -15.34 -8.98 8.29
C GLU A 251 -14.40 -8.76 9.49
N PRO A 252 -14.72 -9.30 10.69
CA PRO A 252 -13.98 -8.97 11.92
C PRO A 252 -12.58 -9.56 11.97
N HIS A 253 -12.33 -10.65 11.22
CA HIS A 253 -11.06 -11.38 11.23
C HIS A 253 -10.27 -11.13 9.94
N PHE A 254 -10.08 -9.86 9.59
CA PHE A 254 -9.36 -9.45 8.38
C PHE A 254 -7.95 -8.93 8.72
N ARG A 255 -6.95 -9.36 7.97
CA ARG A 255 -5.55 -8.91 8.09
C ARG A 255 -4.95 -8.58 6.74
N VAL A 256 -4.03 -7.63 6.73
CA VAL A 256 -3.18 -7.35 5.58
C VAL A 256 -1.76 -7.84 5.89
N LEU A 257 -1.22 -8.67 5.01
CA LEU A 257 0.17 -9.10 5.02
C LEU A 257 0.97 -8.22 4.07
N ARG A 258 2.09 -7.66 4.52
CA ARG A 258 2.95 -6.82 3.68
C ARG A 258 4.40 -6.83 4.13
N GLU A 259 5.32 -6.39 3.27
CA GLU A 259 6.71 -6.20 3.66
C GLU A 259 6.88 -5.06 4.69
N ASP A 260 7.86 -5.20 5.58
CA ASP A 260 8.22 -4.17 6.58
C ASP A 260 9.00 -3.03 5.90
N VAL A 261 8.30 -1.96 5.56
CA VAL A 261 8.90 -0.74 4.99
C VAL A 261 9.79 0.04 5.98
N PHE A 262 9.76 -0.31 7.27
CA PHE A 262 10.57 0.34 8.32
C PHE A 262 11.90 -0.36 8.57
N PHE A 263 12.10 -1.55 8.00
CA PHE A 263 13.28 -2.38 8.24
C PHE A 263 14.58 -1.67 7.87
N GLN A 264 14.62 -0.96 6.75
CA GLN A 264 15.79 -0.19 6.33
C GLN A 264 16.02 1.05 7.21
N ASP A 265 14.94 1.75 7.60
CA ASP A 265 15.02 2.88 8.55
C ASP A 265 15.59 2.42 9.91
N GLN A 266 15.26 1.20 10.33
CA GLN A 266 15.78 0.61 11.56
C GLN A 266 17.27 0.25 11.43
N LYS A 267 17.71 -0.36 10.32
CA LYS A 267 19.13 -0.62 10.02
C LYS A 267 19.94 0.67 9.95
N ALA A 268 19.42 1.72 9.33
CA ALA A 268 20.09 3.02 9.24
C ALA A 268 20.28 3.72 10.60
N ARG A 269 19.46 3.37 11.61
CA ARG A 269 19.55 3.90 12.99
C ARG A 269 20.49 3.11 13.89
N LEU A 270 21.05 2.00 13.42
CA LEU A 270 22.05 1.26 14.17
C LEU A 270 23.42 1.88 13.98
N CYS A 271 24.22 1.92 15.05
CA CYS A 271 25.61 2.35 14.96
C CYS A 271 26.38 1.43 14.01
N LYS A 272 27.02 2.00 12.98
CA LYS A 272 27.78 1.25 11.97
C LYS A 272 29.00 0.53 12.55
N ILE A 273 29.47 0.89 13.75
CA ILE A 273 30.62 0.27 14.43
C ILE A 273 30.17 -0.88 15.31
N CYS A 274 29.29 -0.63 16.28
CA CYS A 274 28.91 -1.65 17.27
C CYS A 274 27.53 -2.29 17.04
N GLY A 275 26.74 -1.81 16.05
CA GLY A 275 25.42 -2.34 15.74
C GLY A 275 24.32 -2.02 16.76
N GLN A 276 24.56 -1.15 17.74
CA GLN A 276 23.57 -0.78 18.77
C GLN A 276 22.76 0.45 18.40
N LYS A 277 21.54 0.58 18.94
CA LYS A 277 20.68 1.76 18.79
C LYS A 277 21.09 2.87 19.77
N GLY A 278 20.85 4.13 19.39
CA GLY A 278 20.93 5.28 20.29
C GLY A 278 22.14 6.18 20.12
N HIS A 279 23.09 5.85 19.28
CA HIS A 279 24.23 6.70 18.92
C HIS A 279 24.65 6.43 17.46
N ASP A 280 25.37 7.36 16.87
CA ASP A 280 26.00 7.23 15.55
C ASP A 280 27.44 6.73 15.63
N ALA A 281 28.03 6.43 14.48
CA ALA A 281 29.40 5.94 14.42
C ALA A 281 30.44 6.91 15.00
N GLN A 282 30.16 8.24 14.93
CA GLN A 282 31.07 9.28 15.45
C GLN A 282 31.06 9.33 17.00
N ASN A 283 29.97 8.91 17.61
CA ASN A 283 29.79 8.90 19.08
C ASN A 283 29.87 7.50 19.68
N CYS A 284 30.30 6.51 18.89
CA CYS A 284 30.45 5.14 19.36
C CYS A 284 31.62 4.96 20.33
N ARG A 285 31.31 4.38 21.50
CA ARG A 285 32.29 4.00 22.52
C ARG A 285 32.37 2.47 22.72
N GLY A 286 31.65 1.71 21.89
CA GLY A 286 31.62 0.26 21.91
C GLY A 286 32.78 -0.35 21.10
N GLU A 287 33.14 -1.58 21.42
CA GLU A 287 34.08 -2.36 20.60
C GLU A 287 33.47 -2.61 19.21
N GLU A 288 34.35 -2.55 18.21
CA GLU A 288 34.00 -2.90 16.85
C GLU A 288 33.51 -4.36 16.81
N LYS A 289 32.35 -4.60 16.19
CA LYS A 289 31.84 -5.97 16.02
C LYS A 289 32.87 -6.75 15.25
N LYS A 290 33.56 -7.68 15.92
CA LYS A 290 34.49 -8.60 15.26
C LYS A 290 33.73 -9.27 14.14
N LYS A 291 34.20 -9.15 12.91
CA LYS A 291 33.68 -9.94 11.78
C LYS A 291 33.98 -11.40 12.18
N GLU A 292 32.96 -12.14 12.55
CA GLU A 292 33.10 -13.58 12.74
C GLU A 292 33.48 -14.16 11.38
N GLY A 293 34.64 -14.79 11.33
CA GLY A 293 35.05 -15.70 10.29
C GLY A 293 35.86 -15.11 9.14
N GLU A 294 37.18 -15.10 9.31
CA GLU A 294 38.12 -14.97 8.18
C GLU A 294 38.24 -16.26 7.34
N HIS A 295 37.49 -17.32 7.68
CA HIS A 295 37.35 -18.59 6.95
C HIS A 295 35.92 -19.10 6.94
N GLY A 296 34.93 -18.23 6.71
CA GLY A 296 33.56 -18.61 6.41
C GLY A 296 33.20 -18.09 5.03
N GLU A 297 32.61 -18.94 4.21
CA GLU A 297 32.01 -18.63 2.96
C GLU A 297 31.29 -17.26 3.04
N LYS A 298 31.55 -16.40 2.08
CA LYS A 298 30.77 -15.17 1.88
C LYS A 298 29.35 -15.64 1.64
N ASP A 299 28.54 -15.62 2.68
CA ASP A 299 27.11 -15.67 2.54
C ASP A 299 26.69 -14.41 1.76
N ASN A 300 26.65 -14.55 0.42
CA ASN A 300 26.13 -13.54 -0.48
C ASN A 300 24.59 -13.49 -0.43
N GLY A 301 23.99 -14.09 0.59
CA GLY A 301 22.55 -14.05 0.81
C GLY A 301 22.09 -12.63 1.12
N VAL A 302 21.50 -11.98 0.15
CA VAL A 302 20.73 -10.75 0.39
C VAL A 302 19.67 -11.08 1.43
N ALA A 303 19.79 -10.49 2.63
CA ALA A 303 18.83 -10.73 3.70
C ALA A 303 17.42 -10.36 3.21
N LEU A 304 16.55 -11.35 3.09
CA LEU A 304 15.17 -11.17 2.66
C LEU A 304 14.47 -10.13 3.54
N LYS A 305 13.68 -9.27 2.91
CA LYS A 305 12.88 -8.27 3.65
C LYS A 305 11.90 -9.00 4.57
N PRO A 306 11.80 -8.63 5.86
CA PRO A 306 10.82 -9.22 6.77
C PRO A 306 9.41 -8.74 6.44
N PHE A 307 8.43 -9.50 6.91
CA PHE A 307 7.01 -9.19 6.75
C PHE A 307 6.38 -8.74 8.06
N ILE A 308 5.29 -8.01 7.93
CA ILE A 308 4.46 -7.55 9.03
C ILE A 308 2.98 -7.86 8.78
N TRP A 309 2.28 -8.14 9.87
CA TRP A 309 0.82 -8.17 9.92
C TRP A 309 0.29 -6.77 10.19
N LEU A 310 -0.74 -6.36 9.45
CA LEU A 310 -1.61 -5.25 9.83
C LEU A 310 -2.98 -5.82 10.24
N HIS A 311 -3.33 -5.58 11.50
CA HIS A 311 -4.56 -6.11 12.11
C HIS A 311 -5.72 -5.13 11.93
N VAL A 312 -6.63 -5.40 11.00
CA VAL A 312 -7.81 -4.55 10.76
C VAL A 312 -8.73 -4.53 11.98
N ALA A 313 -8.84 -5.66 12.69
CA ALA A 313 -9.59 -5.73 13.95
C ALA A 313 -9.09 -4.74 15.02
N VAL A 314 -7.75 -4.63 15.18
CA VAL A 314 -7.15 -3.67 16.13
C VAL A 314 -7.36 -2.23 15.67
N LEU A 315 -7.31 -1.97 14.36
CA LEU A 315 -7.67 -0.65 13.82
C LEU A 315 -9.12 -0.28 14.17
N ARG A 316 -10.06 -1.23 14.07
CA ARG A 316 -11.46 -1.03 14.46
C ARG A 316 -11.59 -0.66 15.96
N GLU A 317 -10.79 -1.28 16.84
CA GLU A 317 -10.74 -0.89 18.27
C GLU A 317 -10.29 0.56 18.45
N TYR A 318 -9.24 0.98 17.75
CA TYR A 318 -8.77 2.37 17.75
C TYR A 318 -9.84 3.33 17.25
N LEU A 319 -10.49 2.99 16.12
CA LEU A 319 -11.56 3.81 15.55
C LEU A 319 -12.78 3.88 16.48
N ALA A 320 -13.13 2.80 17.19
CA ALA A 320 -14.20 2.82 18.18
C ALA A 320 -13.96 3.86 19.31
N VAL A 321 -12.71 4.01 19.75
CA VAL A 321 -12.33 5.01 20.75
C VAL A 321 -12.30 6.43 20.16
N GLU A 322 -11.76 6.56 18.95
CA GLU A 322 -11.57 7.86 18.30
C GLU A 322 -12.88 8.46 17.79
N LEU A 323 -13.72 7.66 17.15
CA LEU A 323 -14.99 8.11 16.55
C LEU A 323 -16.14 8.21 17.56
N GLY A 324 -15.96 7.66 18.78
CA GLY A 324 -16.99 7.73 19.82
C GLY A 324 -17.40 9.16 20.14
N VAL A 325 -18.69 9.48 20.02
CA VAL A 325 -19.28 10.77 20.37
C VAL A 325 -20.27 10.55 21.52
N PRO A 326 -20.10 11.26 22.67
CA PRO A 326 -21.03 11.16 23.78
C PRO A 326 -22.34 11.90 23.48
N ASN A 327 -23.41 11.49 24.16
CA ASN A 327 -24.71 12.18 24.15
C ASN A 327 -25.36 12.36 22.75
N LEU A 328 -25.21 11.32 21.89
CA LEU A 328 -25.90 11.30 20.59
C LEU A 328 -27.41 11.12 20.79
N PRO A 329 -28.26 11.75 19.95
CA PRO A 329 -29.71 11.54 19.94
C PRO A 329 -30.12 10.15 19.41
N PHE A 330 -29.17 9.34 18.96
CA PHE A 330 -29.34 7.96 18.45
C PHE A 330 -28.24 7.03 18.99
N ARG A 331 -28.46 5.72 18.85
CA ARG A 331 -27.45 4.74 19.27
C ARG A 331 -26.23 4.81 18.34
N PHE A 332 -25.03 4.97 18.94
CA PHE A 332 -23.78 4.90 18.20
C PHE A 332 -23.60 3.49 17.61
N ASP A 333 -23.26 3.44 16.33
CA ASP A 333 -22.97 2.23 15.56
C ASP A 333 -21.56 2.37 14.96
N LEU A 334 -20.64 1.48 15.39
CA LEU A 334 -19.26 1.51 14.97
C LEU A 334 -19.11 1.23 13.45
N GLU A 335 -19.90 0.28 12.92
CA GLU A 335 -19.80 -0.09 11.50
C GLU A 335 -20.12 1.10 10.59
N ARG A 336 -21.15 1.84 10.95
CA ARG A 336 -21.56 3.07 10.25
C ARG A 336 -20.55 4.20 10.41
N ALA A 337 -19.95 4.34 11.61
CA ALA A 337 -18.91 5.33 11.87
C ALA A 337 -17.61 5.03 11.11
N VAL A 338 -17.28 3.74 10.94
CA VAL A 338 -16.15 3.30 10.12
C VAL A 338 -16.37 3.63 8.64
N ASP A 339 -17.60 3.46 8.13
CA ASP A 339 -17.91 3.85 6.74
C ASP A 339 -17.77 5.35 6.53
N ASP A 340 -18.26 6.16 7.46
CA ASP A 340 -18.07 7.61 7.43
C ASP A 340 -16.58 7.99 7.51
N TRP A 341 -15.77 7.23 8.26
CA TRP A 341 -14.34 7.46 8.33
C TRP A 341 -13.66 7.12 6.99
N ILE A 342 -14.05 6.03 6.31
CA ILE A 342 -13.57 5.70 4.95
C ILE A 342 -13.96 6.82 3.98
N PHE A 343 -15.20 7.33 4.05
CA PHE A 343 -15.64 8.46 3.26
C PHE A 343 -14.75 9.70 3.46
N MET A 344 -14.44 10.04 4.71
CA MET A 344 -13.54 11.15 5.02
C MET A 344 -12.13 10.93 4.47
N CYS A 345 -11.63 9.69 4.44
CA CYS A 345 -10.35 9.37 3.85
C CYS A 345 -10.31 9.61 2.32
N CYS A 346 -11.43 9.49 1.61
CA CYS A 346 -11.49 9.74 0.17
C CYS A 346 -11.13 11.17 -0.22
N PHE A 347 -11.35 12.16 0.65
CA PHE A 347 -11.03 13.56 0.38
C PHE A 347 -9.52 13.90 0.40
N VAL A 348 -8.70 13.07 1.04
CA VAL A 348 -7.25 13.28 1.06
C VAL A 348 -6.55 12.71 -0.18
N GLY A 349 -7.35 12.28 -1.16
CA GLY A 349 -6.93 11.75 -2.46
C GLY A 349 -6.92 10.23 -2.52
N ASN A 350 -7.20 9.71 -3.69
CA ASN A 350 -7.14 8.29 -4.03
C ASN A 350 -6.76 8.11 -5.51
N ASP A 351 -6.88 6.91 -6.02
CA ASP A 351 -6.50 6.62 -7.41
C ASP A 351 -7.45 7.21 -8.46
N PHE A 352 -8.62 7.64 -8.04
CA PHE A 352 -9.70 8.13 -8.92
C PHE A 352 -9.90 9.64 -8.84
N LEU A 353 -9.63 10.24 -7.68
CA LEU A 353 -9.86 11.65 -7.40
C LEU A 353 -8.60 12.31 -6.83
N PRO A 354 -8.25 13.54 -7.29
CA PRO A 354 -7.22 14.34 -6.65
C PRO A 354 -7.66 14.76 -5.25
N HIS A 355 -6.70 14.95 -4.32
CA HIS A 355 -7.02 15.46 -2.98
C HIS A 355 -7.53 16.90 -3.04
N LEU A 356 -8.42 17.27 -2.11
CA LEU A 356 -8.83 18.67 -1.94
C LEU A 356 -7.61 19.51 -1.53
N PRO A 357 -7.46 20.75 -2.05
CA PRO A 357 -6.29 21.58 -1.79
C PRO A 357 -6.00 21.83 -0.31
N ALA A 358 -7.04 21.89 0.53
CA ALA A 358 -6.93 22.08 1.97
C ALA A 358 -6.51 20.81 2.73
N LEU A 359 -6.59 19.62 2.12
CA LEU A 359 -6.44 18.35 2.83
C LEU A 359 -5.20 17.57 2.40
N GLU A 360 -4.21 17.57 3.27
CA GLU A 360 -3.06 16.65 3.18
C GLU A 360 -2.99 15.78 4.42
N ILE A 361 -2.75 14.46 4.24
CA ILE A 361 -2.68 13.51 5.35
C ILE A 361 -1.57 13.87 6.34
N ARG A 362 -0.43 14.39 5.83
CA ARG A 362 0.72 14.81 6.66
C ARG A 362 0.45 16.07 7.47
N GLU A 363 -0.61 16.80 7.15
CA GLU A 363 -1.02 18.07 7.75
C GLU A 363 -2.32 17.94 8.54
N HIS A 364 -2.60 16.74 9.03
CA HIS A 364 -3.79 16.45 9.83
C HIS A 364 -5.13 16.60 9.07
N GLY A 365 -5.16 16.37 7.75
CA GLY A 365 -6.38 16.48 6.95
C GLY A 365 -7.50 15.57 7.46
N ILE A 366 -7.21 14.30 7.75
CA ILE A 366 -8.19 13.34 8.31
C ILE A 366 -8.62 13.76 9.72
N ASP A 367 -7.70 14.25 10.56
CA ASP A 367 -8.02 14.74 11.92
C ASP A 367 -9.00 15.92 11.88
N THR A 368 -8.80 16.81 10.89
CA THR A 368 -9.67 17.98 10.68
C THR A 368 -11.07 17.53 10.30
N LEU A 369 -11.21 16.63 9.33
CA LEU A 369 -12.50 16.09 8.91
C LEU A 369 -13.19 15.30 10.02
N THR A 370 -12.46 14.45 10.73
CA THR A 370 -12.98 13.69 11.88
C THR A 370 -13.50 14.61 12.97
N LYS A 371 -12.81 15.72 13.22
CA LYS A 371 -13.28 16.72 14.20
C LYS A 371 -14.58 17.39 13.73
N ILE A 372 -14.64 17.85 12.47
CA ILE A 372 -15.85 18.44 11.90
C ILE A 372 -17.01 17.45 11.98
N TRP A 373 -16.78 16.21 11.62
CA TRP A 373 -17.78 15.14 11.69
C TRP A 373 -18.28 14.94 13.12
N LYS A 374 -17.39 14.83 14.12
CA LYS A 374 -17.76 14.64 15.54
C LYS A 374 -18.57 15.80 16.09
N ASP A 375 -18.16 17.02 15.75
CA ASP A 375 -18.80 18.24 16.25
C ASP A 375 -20.23 18.36 15.65
N ASN A 376 -20.47 17.86 14.43
CA ASN A 376 -21.75 17.98 13.73
C ASN A 376 -22.62 16.71 13.80
N LEU A 377 -22.10 15.54 14.16
CA LEU A 377 -22.85 14.27 14.17
C LEU A 377 -24.16 14.34 14.99
N PRO A 378 -24.20 14.99 16.19
CA PRO A 378 -25.46 15.14 16.94
C PRO A 378 -26.51 15.98 16.20
N VAL A 379 -26.09 17.00 15.45
CA VAL A 379 -26.98 17.90 14.70
C VAL A 379 -27.46 17.25 13.41
N MET A 380 -26.58 16.49 12.72
CA MET A 380 -26.95 15.74 11.51
C MET A 380 -27.97 14.64 11.80
N GLY A 381 -28.11 14.20 13.04
CA GLY A 381 -29.09 13.18 13.44
C GLY A 381 -28.82 11.78 12.85
N GLY A 382 -27.65 11.55 12.26
CA GLY A 382 -27.28 10.28 11.64
C GLY A 382 -25.94 10.34 10.92
N TYR A 383 -25.53 9.19 10.39
CA TYR A 383 -24.27 9.03 9.64
C TYR A 383 -24.35 9.57 8.21
N VAL A 384 -23.21 9.98 7.65
CA VAL A 384 -23.12 10.57 6.30
C VAL A 384 -23.26 9.50 5.21
N THR A 385 -22.86 8.27 5.51
CA THR A 385 -22.89 7.17 4.53
C THR A 385 -23.86 6.07 4.95
N LYS A 386 -24.32 5.28 4.00
CA LYS A 386 -25.12 4.07 4.23
C LYS A 386 -24.92 3.05 3.13
N ASP A 387 -24.34 1.90 3.47
CA ASP A 387 -24.14 0.80 2.52
C ASP A 387 -23.43 1.27 1.22
N GLY A 388 -22.47 2.18 1.31
CA GLY A 388 -21.75 2.78 0.17
C GLY A 388 -22.45 3.98 -0.50
N HIS A 389 -23.65 4.38 -0.07
CA HIS A 389 -24.34 5.57 -0.54
C HIS A 389 -24.12 6.76 0.38
N ILE A 390 -24.04 7.97 -0.20
CA ILE A 390 -23.85 9.23 0.51
C ILE A 390 -25.20 9.87 0.79
N ASP A 391 -25.39 10.33 2.03
CA ASP A 391 -26.44 11.28 2.39
C ASP A 391 -25.90 12.70 2.09
N LEU A 392 -26.34 13.27 0.97
CA LEU A 392 -25.79 14.53 0.45
C LEU A 392 -26.10 15.74 1.34
N GLU A 393 -27.20 15.71 2.11
CA GLU A 393 -27.53 16.77 3.06
C GLU A 393 -26.50 16.79 4.20
N ARG A 394 -26.15 15.61 4.72
CA ARG A 394 -25.14 15.48 5.78
C ARG A 394 -23.73 15.71 5.28
N ALA A 395 -23.42 15.28 4.04
CA ALA A 395 -22.14 15.57 3.40
C ALA A 395 -21.93 17.08 3.22
N GLN A 396 -22.99 17.84 2.87
CA GLN A 396 -22.94 19.31 2.79
C GLN A 396 -22.47 19.92 4.10
N VAL A 397 -22.99 19.45 5.25
CA VAL A 397 -22.57 19.96 6.58
C VAL A 397 -21.06 19.78 6.82
N ILE A 398 -20.50 18.64 6.42
CA ILE A 398 -19.05 18.38 6.55
C ILE A 398 -18.25 19.32 5.65
N LEU A 399 -18.68 19.50 4.41
CA LEU A 399 -17.99 20.35 3.43
C LEU A 399 -18.08 21.84 3.80
N ASP A 400 -19.23 22.31 4.30
CA ASP A 400 -19.37 23.67 4.82
C ASP A 400 -18.47 23.90 6.04
N GLY A 401 -18.37 22.91 6.94
CA GLY A 401 -17.43 22.95 8.07
C GLY A 401 -15.97 22.99 7.64
N LEU A 402 -15.60 22.32 6.55
CA LEU A 402 -14.27 22.39 5.97
C LEU A 402 -14.01 23.75 5.31
N ALA A 403 -14.98 24.27 4.53
CA ALA A 403 -14.91 25.56 3.86
C ALA A 403 -14.60 26.71 4.84
N GLN A 404 -15.21 26.69 6.02
CA GLN A 404 -14.95 27.70 7.08
C GLN A 404 -13.51 27.65 7.60
N GLN A 405 -12.79 26.54 7.46
CA GLN A 405 -11.44 26.36 7.97
C GLN A 405 -10.37 26.48 6.87
N GLU A 406 -10.74 26.48 5.60
CA GLU A 406 -9.86 26.35 4.43
C GLU A 406 -8.78 27.44 4.39
N ASP A 407 -9.17 28.72 4.51
CA ASP A 407 -8.21 29.86 4.57
C ASP A 407 -7.22 29.71 5.72
N GLY A 408 -7.72 29.33 6.90
CA GLY A 408 -6.88 29.10 8.06
C GLY A 408 -5.89 27.94 7.90
N ILE A 409 -6.26 26.92 7.13
CA ILE A 409 -5.38 25.79 6.81
C ILE A 409 -4.25 26.27 5.89
N PHE A 410 -4.53 27.03 4.84
CA PHE A 410 -3.52 27.53 3.91
C PHE A 410 -2.54 28.50 4.58
N LYS A 411 -3.02 29.42 5.40
CA LYS A 411 -2.15 30.34 6.15
C LYS A 411 -1.24 29.60 7.13
N ARG A 412 -1.78 28.61 7.89
CA ARG A 412 -0.96 27.77 8.79
C ARG A 412 0.07 26.90 8.05
N ARG A 413 -0.28 26.37 6.85
CA ARG A 413 0.65 25.62 6.01
C ARG A 413 1.86 26.47 5.66
N LYS A 414 1.64 27.68 5.18
CA LYS A 414 2.72 28.62 4.83
C LYS A 414 3.58 28.99 6.03
N GLU A 415 2.99 29.31 7.16
CA GLU A 415 3.74 29.60 8.39
C GLU A 415 4.64 28.43 8.83
N GLN A 416 4.15 27.19 8.69
CA GLN A 416 4.95 26.01 9.02
C GLN A 416 6.11 25.82 8.04
N GLU A 417 5.87 26.04 6.75
CA GLU A 417 6.88 25.98 5.72
C GLU A 417 7.98 27.01 5.97
N ASP A 418 7.62 28.26 6.19
CA ASP A 418 8.54 29.36 6.51
C ASP A 418 9.37 29.05 7.76
N ARG A 419 8.74 28.49 8.81
CA ARG A 419 9.47 28.03 10.01
C ARG A 419 10.44 26.88 9.72
N ARG A 420 10.08 25.95 8.84
CA ARG A 420 10.98 24.85 8.43
C ARG A 420 12.16 25.38 7.64
N GLU A 421 11.94 26.29 6.71
CA GLU A 421 13.00 26.93 5.93
C GLU A 421 13.94 27.76 6.81
N ALA A 422 13.40 28.60 7.69
CA ALA A 422 14.20 29.38 8.61
C ALA A 422 15.07 28.48 9.52
N ASN A 423 14.51 27.36 10.00
CA ASN A 423 15.26 26.39 10.79
C ASN A 423 16.34 25.67 9.96
N PHE A 424 16.06 25.36 8.70
CA PHE A 424 17.02 24.74 7.79
C PHE A 424 18.19 25.71 7.47
N LYS A 425 17.86 26.96 7.11
CA LYS A 425 18.85 28.03 6.89
C LYS A 425 19.74 28.25 8.12
N ARG A 426 19.13 28.27 9.33
CA ARG A 426 19.85 28.39 10.60
C ARG A 426 20.80 27.20 10.85
N ARG A 427 20.38 25.96 10.58
CA ARG A 427 21.24 24.76 10.70
C ARG A 427 22.36 24.76 9.69
N LYS A 428 22.10 25.17 8.42
CA LYS A 428 23.13 25.29 7.37
C LYS A 428 24.21 26.27 7.81
N LEU A 429 23.83 27.47 8.27
CA LEU A 429 24.75 28.48 8.80
C LEU A 429 25.55 28.02 10.03
N GLN A 430 24.94 27.26 10.95
CA GLN A 430 25.64 26.70 12.11
C GLN A 430 26.67 25.63 11.68
N ASN A 431 26.36 24.80 10.71
CA ASN A 431 27.29 23.81 10.17
C ASN A 431 28.45 24.46 9.39
N GLU A 432 28.18 25.51 8.63
CA GLU A 432 29.21 26.27 7.89
C GLU A 432 30.09 27.10 8.86
N GLY A 433 29.53 27.63 9.95
CA GLY A 433 30.26 28.33 11.00
C GLY A 433 31.19 27.42 11.80
N ASN A 434 30.81 26.17 12.02
CA ASN A 434 31.67 25.18 12.72
C ASN A 434 32.80 24.62 11.82
N GLY A 435 32.71 24.79 10.50
CA GLY A 435 33.77 24.35 9.56
C GLY A 435 34.91 25.35 9.37
N ARG A 436 34.74 26.62 9.79
CA ARG A 436 35.75 27.68 9.59
C ARG A 436 36.47 28.13 10.85
N GLY A 437 36.17 27.58 12.03
CA GLY A 437 36.85 27.87 13.28
C GLY A 437 38.13 27.07 13.44
N GLY A 438 39.19 27.50 12.76
CA GLY A 438 40.55 27.05 13.06
C GLY A 438 40.91 27.39 14.48
N ARG A 439 41.48 26.44 15.20
CA ARG A 439 42.03 26.55 16.55
C ARG A 439 42.84 27.83 16.72
N GLN A 440 42.33 28.75 17.57
CA GLN A 440 43.18 29.67 18.32
C GLN A 440 42.97 29.38 19.79
N GLY A 441 44.11 29.09 20.45
CA GLY A 441 44.17 28.66 21.83
C GLY A 441 43.81 29.78 22.83
N GLY A 442 43.02 29.41 23.81
CA GLY A 442 42.86 30.16 25.07
C GLY A 442 43.22 29.23 26.25
N PRO A 443 43.76 29.71 27.34
CA PRO A 443 44.50 28.94 28.33
C PRO A 443 43.56 28.11 29.22
N SER A 444 43.88 26.83 29.34
CA SER A 444 43.23 25.87 30.21
C SER A 444 43.84 25.89 31.61
N HIS A 445 42.98 25.92 32.62
CA HIS A 445 43.37 25.63 34.00
C HIS A 445 43.55 24.14 34.21
N PRO A 446 44.54 23.68 35.01
CA PRO A 446 44.91 22.26 35.13
C PRO A 446 44.02 21.54 36.16
N LYS A 447 43.55 20.37 35.81
CA LYS A 447 43.07 19.35 36.76
C LYS A 447 44.09 18.23 36.85
N LYS A 448 44.47 17.91 38.07
CA LYS A 448 45.46 16.96 38.52
C LYS A 448 45.28 15.55 37.95
N ILE A 449 46.38 15.00 37.51
CA ILE A 449 46.59 13.59 37.11
C ILE A 449 47.40 12.92 38.22
N ASN A 450 46.96 11.74 38.67
CA ASN A 450 47.80 10.77 39.31
C ASN A 450 48.19 9.70 38.35
N GLY A 451 49.49 9.50 38.22
CA GLY A 451 50.09 8.66 37.24
C GLY A 451 50.26 7.21 37.63
N HIS A 452 50.57 6.41 36.63
CA HIS A 452 51.63 5.39 36.69
C HIS A 452 52.21 5.16 35.30
N GLU A 453 53.53 5.18 35.25
CA GLU A 453 54.47 4.89 34.16
C GLU A 453 54.42 3.40 33.79
N ASN A 454 54.83 2.86 32.66
CA ASN A 454 55.98 3.09 31.79
C ASN A 454 55.94 2.16 30.53
N PRO A 455 56.96 2.10 29.71
CA PRO A 455 57.02 2.45 28.31
C PRO A 455 57.33 1.25 27.37
N ALA A 456 57.15 1.41 26.10
CA ALA A 456 58.12 1.01 25.06
C ALA A 456 57.57 0.99 23.61
N ASN A 457 58.32 1.71 22.81
CA ASN A 457 58.67 1.44 21.41
C ASN A 457 57.67 0.95 20.37
N GLY A 458 57.50 1.75 19.32
CA GLY A 458 57.07 1.26 18.00
C GLY A 458 56.61 2.32 17.05
N LEU A 459 57.30 2.52 16.02
CA LEU A 459 57.24 3.34 14.82
C LEU A 459 55.81 3.73 14.31
N PRO A 460 55.64 4.89 13.64
CA PRO A 460 54.36 5.36 13.17
C PRO A 460 53.93 4.68 11.87
N LEU A 461 52.76 4.06 11.90
CA LEU A 461 52.08 3.59 10.72
C LEU A 461 51.26 4.76 10.12
N GLN A 462 51.52 5.04 8.87
CA GLN A 462 50.85 6.05 8.05
C GLN A 462 49.34 5.73 7.99
N ALA A 463 48.54 6.75 8.28
CA ALA A 463 47.12 6.69 8.10
C ALA A 463 46.74 6.61 6.61
N ILE A 464 46.16 5.48 6.23
CA ILE A 464 45.49 5.33 4.93
C ILE A 464 44.15 6.01 5.02
N GLY A 465 43.88 6.90 4.05
CA GLY A 465 42.76 7.81 4.04
C GLY A 465 41.39 7.17 4.20
N THR A 466 40.61 7.78 5.07
CA THR A 466 39.18 7.56 5.24
C THR A 466 38.42 8.03 4.01
N TYR A 467 37.76 7.12 3.32
CA TYR A 467 36.79 7.45 2.28
C TYR A 467 35.52 8.07 2.92
N PRO A 468 34.98 9.14 2.35
CA PRO A 468 33.71 9.68 2.83
C PRO A 468 32.56 8.72 2.49
N GLY A 469 31.82 8.34 3.54
CA GLY A 469 30.71 7.43 3.45
C GLY A 469 29.58 7.93 2.55
N ARG A 470 29.22 7.12 1.58
CA ARG A 470 28.02 7.28 0.76
C ARG A 470 26.76 7.05 1.57
N HIS A 471 25.84 7.98 1.50
CA HIS A 471 24.44 7.70 1.77
C HIS A 471 23.84 7.04 0.50
N GLU A 472 23.90 5.73 0.41
CA GLU A 472 23.06 4.98 -0.52
C GLU A 472 21.64 4.96 0.03
N GLN A 473 20.76 5.75 -0.56
CA GLN A 473 19.34 5.60 -0.39
C GLN A 473 18.91 4.45 -1.30
N THR A 474 18.83 3.27 -0.75
CA THR A 474 18.23 2.11 -1.43
C THR A 474 16.74 2.36 -1.60
N LEU A 475 16.25 2.22 -2.83
CA LEU A 475 14.83 2.25 -3.14
C LEU A 475 14.14 1.10 -2.40
N THR A 476 13.06 1.41 -1.68
CA THR A 476 12.26 0.36 -1.05
C THR A 476 11.21 -0.15 -2.03
N HIS A 477 10.78 -1.39 -1.86
CA HIS A 477 9.71 -1.99 -2.66
C HIS A 477 8.42 -1.14 -2.68
N ASP A 478 8.08 -0.51 -1.55
CA ASP A 478 6.98 0.47 -1.44
C ASP A 478 7.18 1.69 -2.36
N MET A 479 8.42 2.02 -2.69
CA MET A 479 8.76 3.08 -3.64
C MET A 479 8.62 2.64 -5.11
N VAL A 480 8.69 1.34 -5.39
CA VAL A 480 8.54 0.79 -6.74
C VAL A 480 7.07 0.50 -7.04
N VAL A 481 6.35 -0.09 -6.10
CA VAL A 481 4.92 -0.41 -6.26
C VAL A 481 4.06 0.85 -6.12
N ASN A 482 4.35 1.71 -5.13
CA ASN A 482 3.77 3.03 -5.00
C ASN A 482 4.76 4.07 -5.56
N ARG A 483 4.92 4.13 -6.88
CA ARG A 483 5.81 5.10 -7.56
C ARG A 483 5.56 6.57 -7.19
N SER A 484 4.45 6.87 -6.53
CA SER A 484 4.17 8.16 -5.91
C SER A 484 5.06 8.50 -4.71
N THR A 485 5.79 7.53 -4.15
CA THR A 485 6.68 7.71 -3.00
C THR A 485 8.14 7.39 -3.30
N ALA A 486 8.46 6.93 -4.52
CA ALA A 486 9.82 6.66 -4.94
C ALA A 486 10.64 7.96 -4.99
N PRO A 487 11.79 8.06 -4.32
CA PRO A 487 12.79 9.02 -4.75
C PRO A 487 13.26 8.55 -6.12
N ASP A 488 13.43 9.51 -7.02
CA ASP A 488 13.86 9.32 -8.39
C ASP A 488 14.71 8.07 -8.63
N ALA A 489 14.24 7.15 -9.47
CA ALA A 489 15.09 6.14 -10.07
C ALA A 489 16.30 6.75 -10.80
N ASN A 490 16.24 8.05 -11.17
CA ASN A 490 17.35 8.91 -11.52
C ASN A 490 18.42 9.00 -10.42
N VAL A 491 18.08 8.89 -9.13
CA VAL A 491 19.09 8.95 -8.06
C VAL A 491 19.94 7.66 -8.01
N ALA A 492 19.35 6.50 -8.26
CA ALA A 492 20.10 5.24 -8.29
C ALA A 492 21.02 5.16 -9.52
N ASN A 493 20.56 5.62 -10.69
CA ASN A 493 21.39 5.68 -11.90
C ASN A 493 22.39 6.84 -11.87
N LYS A 494 22.04 8.00 -11.28
CA LYS A 494 23.01 9.07 -10.97
C LYS A 494 24.02 8.59 -9.93
N SER A 495 23.64 7.70 -9.02
CA SER A 495 24.57 7.05 -8.08
C SER A 495 25.53 6.11 -8.82
N ALA A 496 25.07 5.26 -9.73
CA ALA A 496 25.92 4.38 -10.54
C ALA A 496 26.83 5.19 -11.47
N ALA A 497 26.31 6.22 -12.14
CA ALA A 497 27.07 7.13 -12.97
C ALA A 497 28.08 7.96 -12.15
N SER A 498 27.73 8.39 -10.93
CA SER A 498 28.66 9.12 -10.04
C SER A 498 29.72 8.21 -9.43
N VAL A 499 29.44 6.91 -9.20
CA VAL A 499 30.41 5.90 -8.81
C VAL A 499 31.44 5.68 -9.91
N LEU A 500 30.97 5.52 -11.13
CA LEU A 500 31.84 5.36 -12.30
C LEU A 500 32.66 6.63 -12.56
N LYS A 501 32.05 7.81 -12.41
CA LYS A 501 32.74 9.11 -12.53
C LYS A 501 33.77 9.32 -11.41
N ALA A 502 33.51 8.87 -10.20
CA ALA A 502 34.47 8.93 -9.10
C ALA A 502 35.60 7.90 -9.27
N GLN A 503 35.34 6.71 -9.80
CA GLN A 503 36.37 5.74 -10.19
C GLN A 503 37.27 6.26 -11.31
N LEU A 504 36.72 6.97 -12.30
CA LEU A 504 37.49 7.61 -13.37
C LEU A 504 38.30 8.79 -12.87
N GLN A 505 37.81 9.56 -11.91
CA GLN A 505 38.56 10.64 -11.29
C GLN A 505 39.71 10.12 -10.42
N SER A 506 39.50 8.99 -9.71
CA SER A 506 40.56 8.35 -8.92
C SER A 506 41.64 7.71 -9.82
N GLN A 507 41.30 7.20 -11.01
CA GLN A 507 42.26 6.74 -12.01
C GLN A 507 43.07 7.89 -12.63
N LYS A 508 42.46 9.06 -12.82
CA LYS A 508 43.16 10.25 -13.29
C LYS A 508 44.19 10.80 -12.30
N SER A 509 43.93 10.64 -10.98
CA SER A 509 44.89 11.03 -9.95
C SER A 509 46.11 10.09 -9.83
N LEU A 510 45.95 8.85 -10.33
CA LEU A 510 47.05 7.84 -10.35
C LEU A 510 47.91 7.89 -11.60
N SER A 511 47.48 8.60 -12.68
CA SER A 511 48.24 8.72 -13.92
C SER A 511 49.12 10.00 -14.01
N ASN A 512 49.07 10.88 -13.01
CA ASN A 512 49.80 12.16 -13.00
C ASN A 512 51.00 12.18 -12.05
N THR A 513 51.63 11.02 -11.83
CA THR A 513 52.95 10.99 -11.18
C THR A 513 54.00 10.56 -12.19
N ARG A 514 54.64 11.49 -12.85
CA ARG A 514 55.94 11.36 -13.48
C ARG A 514 56.73 12.67 -13.36
N PRO A 515 58.04 12.62 -13.17
CA PRO A 515 58.83 13.67 -12.49
C PRO A 515 59.23 14.81 -13.39
N GLU A 516 59.48 15.94 -12.73
CA GLU A 516 59.95 17.22 -13.21
C GLU A 516 61.26 17.14 -13.97
N ASN A 517 61.41 17.97 -14.96
CA ASN A 517 62.56 18.86 -15.11
C ASN A 517 62.18 20.17 -15.85
N PRO A 518 62.87 21.27 -15.53
CA PRO A 518 62.34 22.62 -15.78
C PRO A 518 62.91 23.27 -17.02
N GLU A 519 62.21 24.16 -17.67
CA GLU A 519 62.77 25.41 -18.25
C GLU A 519 61.70 26.23 -18.97
N GLN A 520 61.61 27.46 -18.49
CA GLN A 520 61.46 28.73 -19.16
C GLN A 520 60.18 29.08 -20.00
N ASP A 521 59.61 30.08 -19.48
CA ASP A 521 59.28 31.41 -20.03
C ASP A 521 58.03 31.70 -20.80
N SER A 522 57.46 32.73 -20.23
CA SER A 522 56.82 33.94 -20.81
C SER A 522 55.31 33.93 -21.15
N SER A 523 54.68 34.74 -20.31
CA SER A 523 53.73 35.84 -20.67
C SER A 523 52.48 35.48 -21.49
N SER A 524 51.28 35.73 -20.98
CA SER A 524 50.67 37.04 -20.87
C SER A 524 49.25 36.97 -20.24
N ALA A 525 49.05 37.93 -19.40
CA ALA A 525 47.75 38.28 -18.86
C ALA A 525 46.91 39.03 -19.91
N LEU A 526 45.62 38.98 -19.77
CA LEU A 526 44.58 39.97 -20.09
C LEU A 526 43.22 39.27 -20.09
N GLY A 527 42.20 39.65 -19.44
CA GLY A 527 41.81 40.96 -18.97
C GLY A 527 40.28 41.00 -19.07
N LYS A 528 39.66 41.24 -17.95
CA LYS A 528 38.23 41.56 -17.91
C LYS A 528 37.93 42.80 -18.73
N ARG A 529 36.82 42.81 -19.49
CA ARG A 529 36.11 44.07 -19.80
C ARG A 529 34.59 43.86 -19.86
N LYS A 530 33.92 44.68 -19.10
CA LYS A 530 32.55 45.14 -19.14
C LYS A 530 32.43 46.22 -20.18
N ALA A 531 31.31 46.31 -20.94
CA ALA A 531 30.67 47.55 -21.42
C ALA A 531 29.41 47.12 -22.22
N SER A 532 28.24 47.48 -21.84
CA SER A 532 27.43 48.72 -21.90
C SER A 532 26.97 49.06 -23.30
N SER A 533 25.62 48.95 -23.51
CA SER A 533 24.68 49.83 -24.21
C SER A 533 24.95 50.24 -25.67
N ILE A 534 23.92 50.12 -26.51
CA ILE A 534 23.18 51.21 -27.19
C ILE A 534 22.32 50.64 -28.33
N GLU A 535 21.03 50.94 -28.27
CA GLU A 535 20.00 51.41 -29.22
C GLU A 535 19.70 50.74 -30.57
N GLU A 536 18.40 50.48 -30.70
CA GLU A 536 17.40 50.73 -31.73
C GLU A 536 17.57 50.15 -33.17
N GLY A 537 16.49 49.49 -33.60
CA GLY A 537 16.20 49.27 -35.00
C GLY A 537 15.10 48.27 -35.29
N ASN A 538 13.97 48.80 -35.69
CA ASN A 538 12.72 48.18 -36.11
C ASN A 538 12.81 47.01 -37.11
N GLY A 539 11.86 46.06 -36.96
CA GLY A 539 11.22 45.36 -38.08
C GLY A 539 11.05 43.87 -37.90
N PRO A 540 9.94 43.29 -38.36
CA PRO A 540 9.44 41.99 -37.92
C PRO A 540 9.93 40.86 -38.82
N VAL A 541 10.16 39.66 -38.26
CA VAL A 541 10.05 38.38 -38.99
C VAL A 541 10.27 37.20 -38.04
N LEU A 542 9.27 36.33 -37.92
CA LEU A 542 9.25 34.87 -37.93
C LEU A 542 10.43 34.07 -37.33
N ASP A 543 10.00 33.08 -36.53
CA ASP A 543 10.62 31.79 -36.29
C ASP A 543 12.05 31.72 -35.76
N ALA A 544 12.16 31.29 -34.53
CA ALA A 544 13.26 30.39 -34.17
C ALA A 544 12.91 29.64 -32.88
N ALA A 545 12.98 28.34 -32.98
CA ALA A 545 13.05 27.38 -31.89
C ALA A 545 14.09 27.85 -30.86
N SER A 546 13.65 28.01 -29.60
CA SER A 546 14.57 28.27 -28.51
C SER A 546 15.11 26.96 -28.00
N GLU A 547 16.39 26.71 -28.25
CA GLU A 547 17.18 25.69 -27.58
C GLU A 547 17.05 25.82 -26.05
N TYR A 548 16.53 24.76 -25.42
CA TYR A 548 16.50 24.64 -23.98
C TYR A 548 17.86 24.15 -23.50
N THR A 549 18.68 25.05 -23.02
CA THR A 549 19.86 24.70 -22.22
C THR A 549 19.43 24.46 -20.77
N PRO A 550 19.70 23.30 -20.14
CA PRO A 550 19.45 23.12 -18.73
C PRO A 550 20.38 24.01 -17.91
N SER A 551 19.85 25.08 -17.34
CA SER A 551 20.53 25.88 -16.33
C SER A 551 20.68 25.08 -15.04
N ALA A 552 21.86 25.19 -14.42
CA ALA A 552 22.17 24.64 -13.12
C ALA A 552 21.09 25.01 -12.08
N PRO A 553 20.79 24.14 -11.11
CA PRO A 553 19.71 24.37 -10.14
C PRO A 553 20.02 25.61 -9.31
N THR A 554 19.27 26.67 -9.53
CA THR A 554 19.15 27.79 -8.62
C THR A 554 18.53 27.31 -7.30
N GLU A 555 19.07 27.71 -6.17
CA GLU A 555 18.66 27.30 -4.81
C GLU A 555 17.25 27.77 -4.40
N GLU A 556 16.49 28.39 -5.29
CA GLU A 556 15.09 28.78 -5.08
C GLU A 556 14.18 27.69 -5.65
N GLY A 557 13.42 27.04 -4.77
CA GLY A 557 12.41 26.04 -5.19
C GLY A 557 11.39 26.66 -6.17
N PRO A 558 10.64 25.82 -6.90
CA PRO A 558 9.65 26.29 -7.87
C PRO A 558 8.65 27.25 -7.20
N VAL A 559 8.49 28.42 -7.81
CA VAL A 559 7.59 29.46 -7.32
C VAL A 559 6.14 28.96 -7.44
N ASP A 560 5.43 28.85 -6.31
CA ASP A 560 3.98 28.60 -6.33
C ASP A 560 3.24 29.86 -6.78
N ASP A 561 2.85 29.87 -8.04
CA ASP A 561 2.16 30.99 -8.66
C ASP A 561 0.72 31.21 -8.15
N VAL A 562 0.09 30.20 -7.53
CA VAL A 562 -1.28 30.32 -6.99
C VAL A 562 -1.29 31.02 -5.66
N ARG A 563 -0.28 30.78 -4.82
CA ARG A 563 -0.12 31.40 -3.49
C ARG A 563 -1.39 31.28 -2.65
N LEU A 564 -1.70 30.02 -2.28
CA LEU A 564 -2.94 29.65 -1.55
C LEU A 564 -3.12 30.41 -0.22
N TRP A 565 -2.06 30.94 0.37
CA TRP A 565 -2.08 31.70 1.64
C TRP A 565 -2.44 33.18 1.50
N GLU A 566 -2.53 33.71 0.26
CA GLU A 566 -2.89 35.09 -0.03
C GLU A 566 -4.35 35.20 -0.45
N ASP A 567 -5.03 36.25 -0.01
CA ASP A 567 -6.41 36.53 -0.40
C ASP A 567 -6.57 36.54 -1.93
N GLY A 568 -7.70 36.05 -2.42
CA GLY A 568 -7.97 35.89 -3.86
C GLY A 568 -7.31 34.64 -4.49
N TYR A 569 -6.79 33.73 -3.70
CA TYR A 569 -6.18 32.48 -4.17
C TYR A 569 -7.13 31.65 -5.05
N ALA A 570 -8.42 31.60 -4.72
CA ALA A 570 -9.39 30.85 -5.49
C ALA A 570 -9.48 31.34 -6.95
N ASN A 571 -9.46 32.68 -7.16
CA ASN A 571 -9.47 33.25 -8.50
C ASN A 571 -8.21 32.87 -9.28
N ARG A 572 -7.03 33.03 -8.66
CA ARG A 572 -5.75 32.63 -9.28
C ARG A 572 -5.70 31.15 -9.60
N TYR A 573 -6.29 30.30 -8.74
CA TYR A 573 -6.34 28.85 -8.95
C TYR A 573 -7.15 28.48 -10.18
N TYR A 574 -8.37 28.97 -10.32
CA TYR A 574 -9.21 28.66 -11.47
C TYR A 574 -8.68 29.26 -12.78
N GLU A 575 -8.10 30.47 -12.72
CA GLU A 575 -7.46 31.10 -13.87
C GLU A 575 -6.23 30.29 -14.34
N LYS A 576 -5.30 29.95 -13.43
CA LYS A 576 -4.03 29.30 -13.76
C LYS A 576 -4.12 27.80 -14.00
N LYS A 577 -4.97 27.09 -13.23
CA LYS A 577 -5.08 25.63 -13.29
C LYS A 577 -6.14 25.13 -14.27
N PHE A 578 -7.24 25.85 -14.39
CA PHE A 578 -8.35 25.46 -15.28
C PHE A 578 -8.44 26.34 -16.53
N HIS A 579 -7.67 27.44 -16.62
CA HIS A 579 -7.74 28.40 -17.71
C HIS A 579 -9.16 28.95 -17.95
N LYS A 580 -9.88 29.22 -16.85
CA LYS A 580 -11.26 29.72 -16.84
C LYS A 580 -11.35 31.09 -16.18
N ASP A 581 -12.33 31.88 -16.61
CA ASP A 581 -12.61 33.16 -15.96
C ASP A 581 -12.89 32.91 -14.46
N PRO A 582 -12.18 33.57 -13.58
CA PRO A 582 -12.44 33.49 -12.13
C PRO A 582 -13.87 33.83 -11.71
N LYS A 583 -14.61 34.57 -12.53
CA LYS A 583 -16.00 34.94 -12.28
C LYS A 583 -17.03 33.89 -12.72
N ASP A 584 -16.59 32.85 -13.44
CA ASP A 584 -17.44 31.72 -13.83
C ASP A 584 -17.73 30.82 -12.64
N ILE A 585 -18.66 31.23 -11.82
CA ILE A 585 -19.07 30.49 -10.59
C ILE A 585 -19.77 29.18 -10.96
N GLU A 586 -20.49 29.14 -12.09
CA GLU A 586 -21.16 27.91 -12.53
C GLU A 586 -20.15 26.83 -12.90
N PHE A 587 -19.06 27.19 -13.56
CA PHE A 587 -17.95 26.26 -13.81
C PHE A 587 -17.38 25.69 -12.50
N ARG A 588 -17.12 26.55 -11.50
CA ARG A 588 -16.59 26.09 -10.18
C ARG A 588 -17.54 25.10 -9.51
N HIS A 589 -18.84 25.42 -9.47
CA HIS A 589 -19.86 24.50 -8.94
C HIS A 589 -19.97 23.24 -9.80
N GLY A 590 -19.74 23.31 -11.12
CA GLY A 590 -19.68 22.16 -12.01
C GLY A 590 -18.54 21.20 -11.66
N VAL A 591 -17.34 21.74 -11.38
CA VAL A 591 -16.18 20.95 -10.90
C VAL A 591 -16.50 20.29 -9.56
N ALA A 592 -17.13 21.02 -8.64
CA ALA A 592 -17.52 20.50 -7.34
C ALA A 592 -18.58 19.38 -7.45
N ARG A 593 -19.58 19.54 -8.31
CA ARG A 593 -20.58 18.49 -8.60
C ARG A 593 -19.94 17.22 -9.16
N ALA A 594 -19.05 17.34 -10.15
CA ALA A 594 -18.32 16.19 -10.69
C ALA A 594 -17.46 15.49 -9.63
N TYR A 595 -16.91 16.25 -8.67
CA TYR A 595 -16.15 15.68 -7.57
C TYR A 595 -17.03 14.88 -6.59
N VAL A 596 -18.24 15.36 -6.28
CA VAL A 596 -19.22 14.63 -5.44
C VAL A 596 -19.70 13.36 -6.13
N GLU A 597 -19.96 13.39 -7.45
CA GLU A 597 -20.21 12.17 -8.22
C GLU A 597 -19.06 11.18 -8.09
N GLY A 598 -17.82 11.68 -8.17
CA GLY A 598 -16.62 10.87 -7.96
C GLY A 598 -16.55 10.23 -6.58
N LEU A 599 -16.86 10.95 -5.53
CA LEU A 599 -16.93 10.38 -4.18
C LEU A 599 -17.99 9.29 -4.08
N ALA A 600 -19.16 9.48 -4.69
CA ALA A 600 -20.22 8.48 -4.74
C ALA A 600 -19.77 7.24 -5.54
N TRP A 601 -19.09 7.45 -6.68
CA TRP A 601 -18.53 6.36 -7.48
C TRP A 601 -17.52 5.54 -6.69
N VAL A 602 -16.57 6.19 -6.00
CA VAL A 602 -15.50 5.52 -5.21
C VAL A 602 -16.12 4.72 -4.05
N LEU A 603 -17.07 5.29 -3.31
CA LEU A 603 -17.73 4.57 -2.22
C LEU A 603 -18.47 3.32 -2.72
N LEU A 604 -19.26 3.46 -3.79
CA LEU A 604 -19.95 2.31 -4.38
C LEU A 604 -18.96 1.26 -4.86
N TYR A 605 -17.82 1.67 -5.43
CA TYR A 605 -16.78 0.75 -5.88
C TYR A 605 -16.17 -0.03 -4.72
N TYR A 606 -15.94 0.61 -3.59
CA TYR A 606 -15.40 -0.03 -2.37
C TYR A 606 -16.44 -0.95 -1.70
N PHE A 607 -17.69 -0.52 -1.61
CA PHE A 607 -18.72 -1.22 -0.83
C PHE A 607 -19.58 -2.18 -1.64
N GLN A 608 -19.87 -1.91 -2.92
CA GLN A 608 -20.82 -2.68 -3.73
C GLN A 608 -20.21 -3.28 -5.00
N GLY A 609 -19.04 -2.83 -5.42
CA GLY A 609 -18.40 -3.14 -6.70
C GLY A 609 -18.61 -2.03 -7.72
N CYS A 610 -18.03 -2.16 -8.91
CA CYS A 610 -17.98 -1.11 -9.91
C CYS A 610 -19.39 -0.60 -10.30
N PRO A 611 -19.74 0.66 -10.02
CA PRO A 611 -21.06 1.19 -10.37
C PRO A 611 -21.16 1.57 -11.85
N SER A 612 -20.07 2.02 -12.46
CA SER A 612 -19.96 2.35 -13.87
C SER A 612 -18.56 2.09 -14.39
N TRP A 613 -18.45 1.41 -15.53
CA TRP A 613 -17.17 1.17 -16.20
C TRP A 613 -16.70 2.36 -17.03
N GLU A 614 -17.60 3.29 -17.37
CA GLU A 614 -17.34 4.41 -18.28
C GLU A 614 -17.18 5.74 -17.58
N TRP A 615 -17.60 5.84 -16.32
CA TRP A 615 -17.46 7.07 -15.54
C TRP A 615 -15.99 7.37 -15.23
N TYR A 616 -15.63 8.66 -15.24
CA TYR A 616 -14.33 9.16 -14.78
C TYR A 616 -14.45 10.62 -14.33
N TYR A 617 -13.54 11.10 -13.51
CA TYR A 617 -13.44 12.50 -13.13
C TYR A 617 -12.77 13.31 -14.26
N PRO A 618 -13.44 14.31 -14.88
CA PRO A 618 -12.97 14.92 -16.12
C PRO A 618 -12.03 16.13 -15.91
N TYR A 619 -11.39 16.25 -14.73
CA TYR A 619 -10.50 17.35 -14.41
C TYR A 619 -9.19 16.86 -13.80
N HIS A 620 -8.11 17.64 -14.01
CA HIS A 620 -6.80 17.35 -13.41
C HIS A 620 -6.70 17.76 -11.94
N TYR A 621 -7.56 18.67 -11.48
CA TYR A 621 -7.49 19.29 -10.16
C TYR A 621 -8.83 19.20 -9.43
N ALA A 622 -8.77 19.23 -8.11
CA ALA A 622 -9.95 19.25 -7.24
C ALA A 622 -10.50 20.67 -7.05
N PRO A 623 -11.79 20.82 -6.72
CA PRO A 623 -12.37 22.11 -6.32
C PRO A 623 -11.91 22.50 -4.89
N PHE A 624 -12.20 23.74 -4.48
CA PHE A 624 -12.11 24.14 -3.07
C PHE A 624 -13.36 23.69 -2.30
N ALA A 625 -13.21 23.54 -0.98
CA ALA A 625 -14.32 23.18 -0.11
C ALA A 625 -15.46 24.23 -0.18
N ALA A 626 -15.12 25.49 -0.41
CA ALA A 626 -16.10 26.58 -0.56
C ALA A 626 -16.97 26.50 -1.82
N ASP A 627 -16.56 25.72 -2.83
CA ASP A 627 -17.28 25.59 -4.12
C ASP A 627 -18.39 24.51 -4.09
N PHE A 628 -18.46 23.69 -3.04
CA PHE A 628 -19.53 22.70 -2.86
C PHE A 628 -20.82 23.38 -2.38
N LYS A 629 -21.61 23.85 -3.33
CA LYS A 629 -22.88 24.49 -3.04
C LYS A 629 -24.05 23.65 -3.55
N ASP A 630 -25.12 23.60 -2.74
CA ASP A 630 -26.36 22.92 -3.09
C ASP A 630 -26.24 21.44 -3.48
N ILE A 631 -25.24 20.74 -2.95
CA ILE A 631 -25.02 19.32 -3.29
C ILE A 631 -26.18 18.44 -2.83
N ALA A 632 -26.89 18.84 -1.79
CA ALA A 632 -28.11 18.17 -1.30
C ALA A 632 -29.21 18.03 -2.36
N LYS A 633 -29.20 18.87 -3.40
CA LYS A 633 -30.16 18.85 -4.50
C LYS A 633 -29.75 17.92 -5.65
N MET A 634 -28.56 17.38 -5.62
CA MET A 634 -28.06 16.49 -6.67
C MET A 634 -28.76 15.14 -6.62
N ASN A 635 -29.05 14.61 -7.80
CA ASN A 635 -29.46 13.22 -7.98
C ASN A 635 -28.32 12.46 -8.69
N ILE A 636 -27.66 11.57 -7.97
CA ILE A 636 -26.52 10.82 -8.47
C ILE A 636 -26.98 9.42 -8.85
N SER A 637 -26.83 9.07 -10.12
CA SER A 637 -27.11 7.74 -10.64
C SER A 637 -26.02 7.36 -11.65
N PHE A 638 -25.67 6.08 -11.68
CA PHE A 638 -24.65 5.58 -12.60
C PHE A 638 -25.24 4.54 -13.54
N GLU A 639 -24.94 4.71 -14.81
CA GLU A 639 -25.15 3.66 -15.79
C GLU A 639 -23.95 2.70 -15.76
N LYS A 640 -24.23 1.38 -15.77
CA LYS A 640 -23.19 0.37 -15.68
C LYS A 640 -22.14 0.51 -16.78
N GLY A 641 -22.59 0.84 -17.98
CA GLY A 641 -21.76 0.96 -19.16
C GLY A 641 -21.13 -0.37 -19.60
N ARG A 642 -20.27 -0.29 -20.60
CA ARG A 642 -19.54 -1.43 -21.18
C ARG A 642 -18.14 -1.54 -20.62
N VAL A 643 -17.71 -2.74 -20.34
CA VAL A 643 -16.29 -3.04 -20.05
C VAL A 643 -15.48 -2.86 -21.34
N SER A 644 -14.38 -2.12 -21.28
CA SER A 644 -13.45 -2.01 -22.41
C SER A 644 -12.73 -3.36 -22.65
N LYS A 645 -12.41 -3.66 -23.90
CA LYS A 645 -11.56 -4.81 -24.24
C LYS A 645 -10.10 -4.52 -23.88
N PRO A 646 -9.24 -5.55 -23.68
CA PRO A 646 -7.84 -5.36 -23.33
C PRO A 646 -7.08 -4.37 -24.22
N PHE A 647 -7.20 -4.48 -25.54
CA PHE A 647 -6.51 -3.55 -26.46
C PHE A 647 -7.09 -2.14 -26.42
N GLU A 648 -8.38 -1.99 -26.14
CA GLU A 648 -8.97 -0.67 -25.93
C GLU A 648 -8.39 0.02 -24.68
N GLN A 649 -8.13 -0.74 -23.60
CA GLN A 649 -7.42 -0.22 -22.44
C GLN A 649 -5.96 0.08 -22.74
N LEU A 650 -5.22 -0.82 -23.40
CA LEU A 650 -3.82 -0.60 -23.75
C LEU A 650 -3.65 0.68 -24.56
N MET A 651 -4.48 0.87 -25.59
CA MET A 651 -4.50 2.10 -26.40
C MET A 651 -4.90 3.35 -25.60
N SER A 652 -5.68 3.20 -24.52
CA SER A 652 -6.05 4.31 -23.65
C SER A 652 -4.93 4.74 -22.70
N VAL A 653 -4.06 3.80 -22.27
CA VAL A 653 -3.14 4.04 -21.15
C VAL A 653 -1.65 4.04 -21.52
N LEU A 654 -1.26 3.40 -22.63
CA LEU A 654 0.14 3.31 -23.02
C LEU A 654 0.62 4.54 -23.80
N PRO A 655 1.84 5.00 -23.56
CA PRO A 655 2.52 5.96 -24.44
C PRO A 655 3.03 5.26 -25.71
N ALA A 656 3.25 6.00 -26.77
CA ALA A 656 3.81 5.50 -28.03
C ALA A 656 5.16 4.77 -27.86
N ALA A 657 5.95 5.13 -26.85
CA ALA A 657 7.22 4.46 -26.52
C ALA A 657 7.06 2.99 -26.13
N SER A 658 5.90 2.61 -25.55
CA SER A 658 5.58 1.23 -25.12
C SER A 658 4.71 0.48 -26.13
N ARG A 659 4.60 0.94 -27.37
CA ARG A 659 3.77 0.29 -28.42
C ARG A 659 4.12 -1.17 -28.68
N HIS A 660 5.37 -1.58 -28.41
CA HIS A 660 5.81 -2.98 -28.58
C HIS A 660 4.99 -4.00 -27.74
N ALA A 661 4.27 -3.55 -26.72
CA ALA A 661 3.33 -4.35 -25.94
C ALA A 661 1.97 -4.57 -26.65
N LEU A 662 1.74 -3.89 -27.76
CA LEU A 662 0.53 -3.96 -28.60
C LEU A 662 0.83 -4.69 -29.92
N PRO A 663 -0.18 -5.32 -30.55
CA PRO A 663 -0.08 -5.79 -31.93
C PRO A 663 0.35 -4.68 -32.89
N GLU A 664 1.17 -5.04 -33.89
CA GLU A 664 1.72 -4.06 -34.86
C GLU A 664 0.64 -3.27 -35.60
N VAL A 665 -0.51 -3.85 -35.83
CA VAL A 665 -1.66 -3.21 -36.51
C VAL A 665 -2.12 -1.90 -35.84
N PHE A 666 -1.81 -1.73 -34.55
CA PHE A 666 -2.14 -0.50 -33.82
C PHE A 666 -1.01 0.54 -33.80
N HIS A 667 0.22 0.17 -34.17
CA HIS A 667 1.37 1.08 -34.06
C HIS A 667 1.20 2.34 -34.87
N ASP A 668 0.63 2.22 -36.08
CA ASP A 668 0.39 3.36 -36.97
C ASP A 668 -0.58 4.39 -36.34
N LEU A 669 -1.56 3.95 -35.56
CA LEU A 669 -2.49 4.82 -34.85
C LEU A 669 -1.79 5.72 -33.80
N MET A 670 -0.63 5.27 -33.27
CA MET A 670 0.13 5.98 -32.23
C MET A 670 1.30 6.80 -32.78
N LEU A 671 1.69 6.59 -34.05
CA LEU A 671 2.90 7.19 -34.62
C LEU A 671 2.62 8.07 -35.83
N ASN A 672 1.62 7.77 -36.62
CA ASN A 672 1.32 8.49 -37.84
C ASN A 672 0.73 9.87 -37.51
N PRO A 673 1.36 10.99 -37.95
CA PRO A 673 0.83 12.34 -37.76
C PRO A 673 -0.58 12.56 -38.33
N GLU A 674 -0.97 11.76 -39.34
CA GLU A 674 -2.32 11.82 -39.94
C GLU A 674 -3.37 11.00 -39.17
N SER A 675 -2.95 10.28 -38.12
CA SER A 675 -3.88 9.51 -37.29
C SER A 675 -4.89 10.42 -36.61
N ASN A 676 -6.15 10.07 -36.68
CA ASN A 676 -7.25 10.83 -36.05
C ASN A 676 -7.23 10.79 -34.51
N ILE A 677 -6.28 10.04 -33.89
CA ILE A 677 -6.08 9.94 -32.43
C ILE A 677 -4.65 10.23 -32.00
N ILE A 678 -3.81 10.81 -32.91
CA ILE A 678 -2.40 11.10 -32.59
C ILE A 678 -2.24 12.05 -31.40
N ASP A 679 -3.16 12.98 -31.22
CA ASP A 679 -3.20 13.91 -30.08
C ASP A 679 -3.33 13.21 -28.72
N PHE A 680 -3.75 11.94 -28.69
CA PHE A 680 -3.76 11.14 -27.47
C PHE A 680 -2.34 10.66 -27.08
N TYR A 681 -1.35 10.76 -27.96
CA TYR A 681 0.01 10.26 -27.75
C TYR A 681 1.09 11.36 -27.82
N PRO A 682 0.99 12.44 -27.01
CA PRO A 682 1.98 13.49 -27.02
C PRO A 682 3.35 12.93 -26.62
N GLU A 683 4.39 13.31 -27.34
CA GLU A 683 5.78 12.99 -27.01
C GLU A 683 6.23 13.78 -25.78
N ASP A 684 5.86 15.06 -25.71
CA ASP A 684 6.11 15.94 -24.57
C ASP A 684 4.81 16.35 -23.88
N PHE A 685 4.81 16.34 -22.57
CA PHE A 685 3.70 16.82 -21.76
C PHE A 685 4.21 17.56 -20.52
N LYS A 686 3.44 18.56 -20.10
CA LYS A 686 3.79 19.35 -18.91
C LYS A 686 3.45 18.59 -17.63
N ILE A 687 4.36 18.67 -16.65
CA ILE A 687 4.11 18.24 -15.28
C ILE A 687 3.96 19.50 -14.42
N ASP A 688 2.75 19.75 -13.96
CA ASP A 688 2.50 20.83 -13.00
C ASP A 688 2.85 20.35 -11.59
N LEU A 689 3.82 20.97 -10.96
CA LEU A 689 4.26 20.64 -9.62
C LEU A 689 3.17 20.87 -8.55
N ASN A 690 2.21 21.74 -8.83
CA ASN A 690 1.06 22.03 -7.96
C ASN A 690 1.48 22.25 -6.48
N GLY A 691 2.51 23.09 -6.26
CA GLY A 691 3.09 23.36 -4.94
C GLY A 691 3.92 22.22 -4.34
N LYS A 692 4.15 21.10 -5.07
CA LYS A 692 5.03 20.02 -4.62
C LYS A 692 6.48 20.23 -5.03
N LYS A 693 7.40 19.67 -4.26
CA LYS A 693 8.85 19.86 -4.47
C LYS A 693 9.41 19.03 -5.61
N PHE A 694 8.81 17.87 -5.91
CA PHE A 694 9.36 16.90 -6.84
C PHE A 694 8.40 16.63 -8.00
N ALA A 695 8.91 16.46 -9.21
CA ALA A 695 8.13 16.21 -10.42
C ALA A 695 7.23 14.96 -10.30
N TRP A 696 7.71 13.91 -9.63
CA TRP A 696 6.92 12.69 -9.40
C TRP A 696 5.66 12.89 -8.53
N GLN A 697 5.57 14.00 -7.78
CA GLN A 697 4.38 14.40 -7.01
C GLN A 697 3.44 15.32 -7.79
N GLY A 698 3.92 15.85 -8.91
CA GLY A 698 3.18 16.79 -9.76
C GLY A 698 2.01 16.12 -10.50
N VAL A 699 1.24 16.93 -11.17
CA VAL A 699 0.11 16.52 -12.03
C VAL A 699 0.58 16.50 -13.48
N ALA A 700 0.50 15.34 -14.14
CA ALA A 700 0.77 15.23 -15.57
C ALA A 700 -0.44 15.75 -16.35
N LEU A 701 -0.22 16.77 -17.17
CA LEU A 701 -1.27 17.42 -17.96
C LEU A 701 -1.42 16.73 -19.32
N LEU A 702 -1.91 15.49 -19.28
CA LEU A 702 -2.22 14.71 -20.48
C LEU A 702 -3.64 14.99 -20.95
N PRO A 703 -3.93 14.97 -22.26
CA PRO A 703 -5.29 15.04 -22.75
C PRO A 703 -6.11 13.84 -22.25
N PHE A 704 -7.38 14.09 -21.89
CA PHE A 704 -8.32 13.02 -21.58
C PHE A 704 -8.71 12.29 -22.86
N ILE A 705 -8.82 10.97 -22.78
CA ILE A 705 -9.21 10.14 -23.93
C ILE A 705 -10.68 10.33 -24.25
N GLU A 706 -10.99 10.69 -25.48
CA GLU A 706 -12.34 10.64 -26.03
C GLU A 706 -12.65 9.21 -26.49
N MET A 707 -13.30 8.43 -25.63
CA MET A 707 -13.53 7.01 -25.89
C MET A 707 -14.23 6.71 -27.21
N PRO A 708 -15.28 7.45 -27.65
CA PRO A 708 -15.90 7.15 -28.94
C PRO A 708 -14.92 7.25 -30.12
N ARG A 709 -14.03 8.23 -30.10
CA ARG A 709 -13.03 8.46 -31.14
C ARG A 709 -11.94 7.38 -31.11
N LEU A 710 -11.45 7.04 -29.91
CA LEU A 710 -10.49 5.95 -29.73
C LEU A 710 -11.09 4.60 -30.20
N LEU A 711 -12.30 4.28 -29.76
CA LEU A 711 -12.96 3.02 -30.10
C LEU A 711 -13.18 2.87 -31.61
N ALA A 712 -13.59 3.94 -32.29
CA ALA A 712 -13.78 3.93 -33.75
C ALA A 712 -12.45 3.59 -34.46
N ALA A 713 -11.31 4.16 -34.03
CA ALA A 713 -10.00 3.89 -34.62
C ALA A 713 -9.51 2.47 -34.33
N VAL A 714 -9.66 1.99 -33.07
CA VAL A 714 -9.17 0.67 -32.65
C VAL A 714 -10.00 -0.45 -33.27
N GLN A 715 -11.33 -0.32 -33.28
CA GLN A 715 -12.23 -1.35 -33.82
C GLN A 715 -12.09 -1.50 -35.32
N ALA A 716 -11.73 -0.43 -36.05
CA ALA A 716 -11.43 -0.50 -37.48
C ALA A 716 -10.25 -1.44 -37.78
N LYS A 717 -9.34 -1.64 -36.82
CA LYS A 717 -8.18 -2.53 -36.95
C LYS A 717 -8.39 -3.98 -36.50
N TYR A 718 -9.52 -4.31 -35.87
CA TYR A 718 -9.81 -5.68 -35.43
C TYR A 718 -9.78 -6.75 -36.53
N PRO A 719 -10.26 -6.49 -37.75
CA PRO A 719 -10.16 -7.50 -38.83
C PRO A 719 -8.73 -7.86 -39.25
N GLU A 720 -7.74 -7.01 -38.93
CA GLU A 720 -6.32 -7.21 -39.27
C GLU A 720 -5.57 -7.99 -38.17
N LEU A 721 -6.21 -8.28 -37.01
CA LEU A 721 -5.60 -9.03 -35.91
C LEU A 721 -5.35 -10.50 -36.25
N SER A 722 -4.20 -11.03 -35.79
CA SER A 722 -3.95 -12.45 -35.79
C SER A 722 -4.96 -13.22 -34.92
N ALA A 723 -5.09 -14.51 -35.09
CA ALA A 723 -5.96 -15.34 -34.24
C ALA A 723 -5.51 -15.33 -32.76
N ALA A 724 -4.19 -15.29 -32.52
CA ALA A 724 -3.62 -15.20 -31.18
C ALA A 724 -3.93 -13.84 -30.53
N ASP A 725 -3.76 -12.72 -31.28
CA ASP A 725 -4.09 -11.40 -30.79
C ASP A 725 -5.59 -11.23 -30.52
N SER A 726 -6.42 -11.77 -31.39
CA SER A 726 -7.87 -11.77 -31.20
C SER A 726 -8.26 -12.50 -29.91
N ALA A 727 -7.63 -13.65 -29.62
CA ALA A 727 -7.85 -14.39 -28.38
C ALA A 727 -7.43 -13.60 -27.13
N ARG A 728 -6.29 -12.88 -27.18
CA ARG A 728 -5.84 -12.01 -26.08
C ARG A 728 -6.74 -10.79 -25.84
N ASN A 729 -7.55 -10.41 -26.83
CA ASN A 729 -8.50 -9.31 -26.73
C ASN A 729 -9.88 -9.72 -26.21
N GLU A 730 -10.07 -11.00 -25.86
CA GLU A 730 -11.34 -11.48 -25.33
C GLU A 730 -11.34 -11.53 -23.79
N MET A 731 -12.54 -11.43 -23.21
CA MET A 731 -12.75 -11.53 -21.78
C MET A 731 -12.78 -12.98 -21.34
N GLY A 732 -12.03 -13.30 -20.30
CA GLY A 732 -11.99 -14.62 -19.68
C GLY A 732 -12.91 -14.77 -18.49
N ARG A 733 -12.70 -15.85 -17.74
CA ARG A 733 -13.49 -16.24 -16.58
C ARG A 733 -12.59 -16.73 -15.46
N ASP A 734 -13.06 -16.60 -14.23
CA ASP A 734 -12.38 -17.17 -13.07
C ASP A 734 -12.28 -18.69 -13.19
N VAL A 735 -11.14 -19.23 -12.74
CA VAL A 735 -10.86 -20.67 -12.74
C VAL A 735 -10.70 -21.15 -11.31
N LEU A 736 -11.40 -22.25 -10.98
CA LEU A 736 -11.26 -22.94 -9.71
C LEU A 736 -10.48 -24.24 -9.95
N ILE A 737 -9.42 -24.45 -9.17
CA ILE A 737 -8.54 -25.63 -9.22
C ILE A 737 -8.49 -26.26 -7.84
N PHE A 738 -8.60 -27.56 -7.75
CA PHE A 738 -8.46 -28.35 -6.52
C PHE A 738 -8.07 -29.79 -6.84
N SER A 739 -7.48 -30.51 -5.90
CA SER A 739 -7.01 -31.87 -6.11
C SER A 739 -7.91 -32.92 -5.48
N GLU A 740 -7.60 -34.20 -5.72
CA GLU A 740 -8.21 -35.35 -5.07
C GLU A 740 -8.13 -35.30 -3.53
N GLY A 741 -7.21 -34.51 -2.97
CA GLY A 741 -7.12 -34.27 -1.52
C GLY A 741 -8.36 -33.59 -0.93
N HIS A 742 -9.21 -32.96 -1.76
CA HIS A 742 -10.54 -32.46 -1.42
C HIS A 742 -11.64 -33.41 -1.91
N GLU A 743 -11.61 -34.64 -1.43
CA GLU A 743 -12.34 -35.82 -1.91
C GLU A 743 -13.81 -35.55 -2.29
N SER A 744 -14.59 -34.97 -1.38
CA SER A 744 -16.05 -34.80 -1.58
C SER A 744 -16.42 -33.85 -2.74
N LEU A 745 -15.61 -32.80 -2.97
CA LEU A 745 -15.81 -31.86 -4.07
C LEU A 745 -15.27 -32.45 -5.38
N TYR A 746 -14.12 -33.10 -5.31
CA TYR A 746 -13.46 -33.74 -6.44
C TYR A 746 -14.35 -34.80 -7.09
N ASP A 747 -14.87 -35.74 -6.28
CA ASP A 747 -15.79 -36.79 -6.74
C ASP A 747 -17.09 -36.22 -7.33
N GLU A 748 -17.63 -35.16 -6.71
CA GLU A 748 -18.84 -34.52 -7.23
C GLU A 748 -18.63 -33.93 -8.63
N VAL A 749 -17.51 -33.23 -8.83
CA VAL A 749 -17.19 -32.61 -10.12
C VAL A 749 -16.88 -33.68 -11.18
N LEU A 750 -16.07 -34.69 -10.84
CA LEU A 750 -15.78 -35.78 -11.78
C LEU A 750 -17.04 -36.56 -12.17
N THR A 751 -17.90 -36.85 -11.19
CA THR A 751 -19.15 -37.59 -11.47
C THR A 751 -20.09 -36.77 -12.36
N LYS A 752 -20.25 -35.47 -12.12
CA LYS A 752 -21.17 -34.63 -12.90
C LYS A 752 -20.65 -34.26 -14.27
N PHE A 753 -19.37 -33.98 -14.42
CA PHE A 753 -18.82 -33.46 -15.68
C PHE A 753 -18.20 -34.51 -16.59
N TYR A 754 -17.70 -35.63 -16.03
CA TYR A 754 -16.88 -36.59 -16.79
C TYR A 754 -17.40 -38.03 -16.69
N SER A 755 -18.60 -38.27 -16.10
CA SER A 755 -19.18 -39.60 -16.10
C SER A 755 -19.66 -40.03 -17.52
N LYS A 756 -19.73 -41.33 -17.78
CA LYS A 756 -20.21 -41.90 -19.07
C LYS A 756 -21.68 -41.58 -19.38
N LYS A 757 -22.48 -41.22 -18.39
CA LYS A 757 -23.83 -40.67 -18.59
C LYS A 757 -23.66 -39.21 -19.02
N GLN A 758 -24.55 -38.72 -19.89
CA GLN A 758 -24.58 -37.33 -20.34
C GLN A 758 -24.44 -36.41 -19.14
N GLY A 759 -23.24 -35.85 -18.95
CA GLY A 759 -22.86 -35.07 -17.79
C GLY A 759 -23.45 -33.66 -17.87
N ASP A 760 -23.66 -33.06 -16.70
CA ASP A 760 -24.00 -31.63 -16.62
C ASP A 760 -22.86 -30.79 -17.18
N SER A 761 -23.17 -29.70 -17.87
CA SER A 761 -22.14 -28.69 -18.24
C SER A 761 -21.87 -27.66 -17.12
N LYS A 762 -22.85 -27.46 -16.23
CA LYS A 762 -22.82 -26.44 -15.16
C LYS A 762 -23.68 -26.87 -13.98
N PHE A 763 -23.20 -26.65 -12.75
CA PHE A 763 -24.00 -26.85 -11.55
C PHE A 763 -23.61 -25.91 -10.41
N LYS A 764 -24.51 -25.75 -9.41
CA LYS A 764 -24.25 -24.98 -8.19
C LYS A 764 -23.48 -25.85 -7.18
N LEU A 765 -22.39 -25.30 -6.62
CA LEU A 765 -21.63 -25.95 -5.55
C LEU A 765 -22.51 -26.18 -4.31
N ASN A 766 -22.28 -27.30 -3.64
CA ASN A 766 -22.85 -27.59 -2.33
C ASN A 766 -21.85 -27.15 -1.26
N PRO A 767 -22.14 -26.08 -0.45
CA PRO A 767 -21.20 -25.57 0.53
C PRO A 767 -20.74 -26.60 1.57
N LYS A 768 -21.54 -27.64 1.83
CA LYS A 768 -21.14 -28.74 2.75
C LYS A 768 -20.04 -29.62 2.16
N LYS A 769 -19.99 -29.75 0.83
CA LYS A 769 -18.97 -30.54 0.12
C LYS A 769 -17.77 -29.72 -0.28
N SER A 770 -17.96 -28.43 -0.50
CA SER A 770 -16.93 -27.47 -0.90
C SER A 770 -16.33 -26.70 0.27
N ASP A 771 -16.53 -27.18 1.50
CA ASP A 771 -16.00 -26.55 2.72
C ASP A 771 -16.32 -25.05 2.79
N GLY A 772 -17.61 -24.73 2.66
CA GLY A 772 -18.14 -23.36 2.74
C GLY A 772 -18.10 -22.54 1.45
N LEU A 773 -17.41 -22.99 0.38
CA LEU A 773 -17.37 -22.24 -0.87
C LEU A 773 -18.71 -22.31 -1.60
N SER A 774 -19.32 -21.16 -1.85
CA SER A 774 -20.55 -21.01 -2.63
C SER A 774 -20.26 -20.51 -4.03
N GLY A 775 -21.09 -20.87 -5.00
CA GLY A 775 -20.96 -20.44 -6.40
C GLY A 775 -21.48 -21.47 -7.39
N LYS A 776 -21.15 -21.27 -8.66
CA LYS A 776 -21.45 -22.22 -9.73
C LYS A 776 -20.15 -22.62 -10.42
N VAL A 777 -20.06 -23.87 -10.80
CA VAL A 777 -18.95 -24.37 -11.61
C VAL A 777 -19.46 -24.81 -12.97
N GLU A 778 -18.61 -24.66 -13.99
CA GLU A 778 -18.89 -25.05 -15.35
C GLU A 778 -17.67 -25.80 -15.91
N LYS A 779 -17.95 -26.82 -16.70
CA LYS A 779 -16.95 -27.65 -17.33
C LYS A 779 -16.08 -26.78 -18.25
N LYS A 780 -14.76 -26.88 -18.10
CA LYS A 780 -13.80 -26.20 -18.97
C LYS A 780 -13.65 -26.99 -20.26
N GLU A 781 -13.83 -26.34 -21.41
CA GLU A 781 -13.67 -26.96 -22.74
C GLU A 781 -12.21 -27.37 -22.94
N GLY A 782 -12.03 -28.51 -23.59
CA GLY A 782 -10.69 -29.05 -23.88
C GLY A 782 -9.93 -29.62 -22.70
N TYR A 783 -10.41 -29.46 -21.47
CA TYR A 783 -9.76 -30.02 -20.29
C TYR A 783 -10.09 -31.49 -20.09
N VAL A 784 -9.07 -32.31 -19.91
CA VAL A 784 -9.19 -33.76 -19.67
C VAL A 784 -8.59 -34.08 -18.31
N PRO A 785 -9.37 -34.59 -17.33
CA PRO A 785 -8.83 -34.99 -16.02
C PRO A 785 -7.77 -36.09 -16.17
N HIS A 786 -6.79 -36.08 -15.27
CA HIS A 786 -5.72 -37.08 -15.22
C HIS A 786 -4.80 -37.12 -16.44
N SER A 787 -4.80 -36.08 -17.27
CA SER A 787 -3.83 -35.92 -18.34
C SER A 787 -2.46 -35.53 -17.83
N GLU A 788 -1.46 -35.63 -18.64
CA GLU A 788 -0.13 -35.09 -18.42
C GLU A 788 -0.21 -33.57 -18.18
N LEU A 789 0.49 -33.06 -17.16
CA LEU A 789 0.67 -31.64 -16.90
C LEU A 789 2.04 -31.21 -17.40
N LYS A 790 2.08 -30.51 -18.52
CA LYS A 790 3.32 -29.99 -19.12
C LYS A 790 3.67 -28.63 -18.65
N TYR A 791 4.98 -28.39 -18.42
CA TYR A 791 5.49 -27.06 -18.16
C TYR A 791 5.31 -26.17 -19.40
N PRO A 792 4.75 -24.95 -19.27
CA PRO A 792 4.31 -24.20 -20.45
C PRO A 792 5.42 -23.41 -21.16
N LEU A 793 6.65 -23.30 -20.59
CA LEU A 793 7.73 -22.47 -21.11
C LEU A 793 8.89 -23.31 -21.66
N GLU A 794 9.70 -22.72 -22.55
CA GLU A 794 10.65 -23.45 -23.40
C GLU A 794 11.85 -24.04 -22.67
N ARG A 795 12.34 -23.41 -21.60
CA ARG A 795 13.56 -23.88 -20.90
C ARG A 795 13.34 -25.04 -19.95
N ASN A 796 12.08 -25.43 -19.73
CA ASN A 796 11.72 -26.52 -18.84
C ASN A 796 12.32 -26.38 -17.43
N SER A 797 12.27 -25.17 -16.85
CA SER A 797 12.79 -24.87 -15.51
C SER A 797 12.07 -25.62 -14.39
N MET A 798 10.90 -26.20 -14.69
CA MET A 798 10.15 -27.08 -13.79
C MET A 798 9.77 -28.39 -14.52
N PRO A 799 9.62 -29.51 -13.77
CA PRO A 799 9.36 -30.82 -14.34
C PRO A 799 7.91 -30.98 -14.79
N ASP A 800 7.70 -31.71 -15.87
CA ASP A 800 6.39 -32.23 -16.26
C ASP A 800 5.88 -33.27 -15.25
N LEU A 801 4.57 -33.44 -15.15
CA LEU A 801 3.93 -34.52 -14.40
C LEU A 801 3.15 -35.42 -15.32
N ASP A 802 3.42 -36.71 -15.27
CA ASP A 802 2.74 -37.73 -16.15
C ASP A 802 1.25 -37.87 -15.84
N TYR A 803 0.81 -37.45 -14.63
CA TYR A 803 -0.54 -37.65 -14.16
C TYR A 803 -0.96 -36.50 -13.23
N ASP A 804 -1.90 -35.65 -13.70
CA ASP A 804 -2.46 -34.56 -12.92
C ASP A 804 -3.64 -35.04 -12.05
N ARG A 805 -3.49 -34.97 -10.73
CA ARG A 805 -4.52 -35.29 -9.75
C ARG A 805 -5.41 -34.09 -9.39
N SER A 806 -5.22 -32.98 -10.06
CA SER A 806 -6.07 -31.82 -9.87
C SER A 806 -7.20 -31.78 -10.90
N VAL A 807 -8.21 -30.96 -10.63
CA VAL A 807 -9.30 -30.66 -11.57
C VAL A 807 -9.42 -29.14 -11.69
N SER A 808 -9.53 -28.68 -12.94
CA SER A 808 -9.70 -27.27 -13.31
C SER A 808 -11.08 -27.05 -13.93
N VAL A 809 -11.86 -26.11 -13.37
CA VAL A 809 -13.21 -25.76 -13.84
C VAL A 809 -13.38 -24.25 -13.90
N TYR A 810 -14.29 -23.74 -14.72
CA TYR A 810 -14.72 -22.35 -14.63
C TYR A 810 -15.55 -22.15 -13.37
N TYR A 811 -15.40 -20.99 -12.76
CA TYR A 811 -16.09 -20.66 -11.51
C TYR A 811 -16.81 -19.32 -11.62
N ASP A 812 -18.10 -19.32 -11.31
CA ASP A 812 -18.89 -18.11 -11.20
C ASP A 812 -19.22 -17.85 -9.74
N PHE A 813 -18.94 -16.65 -9.25
CA PHE A 813 -19.28 -16.23 -7.91
C PHE A 813 -20.80 -16.30 -7.66
N PRO A 814 -21.24 -16.49 -6.42
CA PRO A 814 -22.66 -16.41 -6.09
C PRO A 814 -23.26 -15.09 -6.59
N GLN A 815 -24.40 -15.16 -7.25
CA GLN A 815 -25.16 -13.97 -7.59
C GLN A 815 -25.69 -13.33 -6.32
N VAL A 816 -25.27 -12.10 -6.06
CA VAL A 816 -25.71 -11.33 -4.88
C VAL A 816 -27.02 -10.65 -5.22
N SER A 817 -28.12 -11.07 -4.61
CA SER A 817 -29.44 -10.45 -4.77
C SER A 817 -29.66 -9.24 -3.83
N GLN A 818 -28.82 -9.09 -2.83
CA GLN A 818 -28.90 -8.03 -1.82
C GLN A 818 -27.63 -7.17 -1.81
N THR A 819 -27.79 -5.87 -1.61
CA THR A 819 -26.67 -4.97 -1.39
C THR A 819 -25.87 -5.38 -0.16
N HIS A 820 -24.56 -5.24 -0.24
CA HIS A 820 -23.67 -5.42 0.92
C HIS A 820 -24.06 -4.42 2.03
N LYS A 821 -24.15 -4.88 3.26
CA LYS A 821 -24.62 -4.10 4.39
C LYS A 821 -23.50 -3.73 5.34
N SER A 822 -23.50 -2.48 5.76
CA SER A 822 -22.60 -1.90 6.75
C SER A 822 -22.94 -2.40 8.16
N MET A 823 -22.71 -3.68 8.40
CA MET A 823 -23.02 -4.33 9.68
C MET A 823 -22.26 -5.64 9.87
N LEU A 824 -21.99 -6.03 11.09
CA LEU A 824 -21.51 -7.39 11.40
C LEU A 824 -22.60 -8.43 11.18
N LEU A 825 -22.22 -9.60 10.69
CA LEU A 825 -23.14 -10.74 10.53
C LEU A 825 -23.52 -11.34 11.90
N ARG A 826 -24.66 -12.03 11.94
CA ARG A 826 -25.07 -12.77 13.14
C ARG A 826 -24.12 -13.94 13.39
N GLY A 827 -23.74 -14.16 14.66
CA GLY A 827 -22.81 -15.23 15.04
C GLY A 827 -21.34 -14.85 15.04
N VAL A 828 -21.02 -13.60 14.67
CA VAL A 828 -19.66 -13.05 14.78
C VAL A 828 -19.15 -13.14 16.22
N GLN A 829 -17.95 -13.68 16.37
CA GLN A 829 -17.15 -13.64 17.59
C GLN A 829 -16.02 -12.65 17.38
N LEU A 830 -16.09 -11.49 18.01
CA LEU A 830 -15.03 -10.49 17.90
C LEU A 830 -13.70 -11.01 18.48
N PRO A 831 -12.57 -10.67 17.90
CA PRO A 831 -11.26 -10.95 18.48
C PRO A 831 -11.12 -10.38 19.90
N LYS A 832 -10.24 -10.96 20.70
CA LYS A 832 -9.93 -10.40 22.02
C LYS A 832 -9.38 -8.99 21.87
N PRO A 833 -9.85 -8.02 22.70
CA PRO A 833 -9.34 -6.66 22.64
C PRO A 833 -7.83 -6.58 22.83
N ALA A 834 -7.15 -5.88 21.93
CA ALA A 834 -5.72 -5.63 21.97
C ALA A 834 -5.36 -4.35 22.74
N LEU A 835 -6.31 -3.39 22.82
CA LEU A 835 -6.10 -2.13 23.52
C LEU A 835 -6.33 -2.28 25.01
N THR A 836 -5.34 -1.86 25.80
CA THR A 836 -5.47 -1.76 27.27
C THR A 836 -6.13 -0.43 27.66
N GLN A 837 -6.61 -0.33 28.92
CA GLN A 837 -7.17 0.92 29.42
C GLN A 837 -6.16 2.07 29.39
N ASN A 838 -4.87 1.79 29.54
CA ASN A 838 -3.81 2.79 29.41
C ASN A 838 -3.70 3.32 27.97
N ASP A 839 -3.77 2.47 26.95
CA ASP A 839 -3.78 2.88 25.55
C ASP A 839 -4.96 3.81 25.25
N ILE A 840 -6.14 3.45 25.75
CA ILE A 840 -7.37 4.23 25.57
C ILE A 840 -7.24 5.61 26.26
N GLN A 841 -6.69 5.66 27.46
CA GLN A 841 -6.44 6.92 28.18
C GLN A 841 -5.41 7.79 27.48
N GLU A 842 -4.34 7.17 26.95
CA GLU A 842 -3.33 7.89 26.17
C GLU A 842 -3.92 8.49 24.89
N MET A 843 -4.74 7.76 24.15
CA MET A 843 -5.46 8.26 22.97
C MET A 843 -6.33 9.47 23.34
N ARG A 844 -7.15 9.36 24.37
CA ARG A 844 -8.02 10.45 24.86
C ARG A 844 -7.20 11.66 25.31
N SER A 845 -6.05 11.44 25.94
CA SER A 845 -5.17 12.53 26.38
C SER A 845 -4.46 13.22 25.21
N ARG A 846 -4.10 12.48 24.15
CA ARG A 846 -3.55 13.03 22.90
C ARG A 846 -4.58 13.90 22.18
N ALA A 847 -5.83 13.44 22.07
CA ALA A 847 -6.93 14.21 21.50
C ALA A 847 -7.16 15.54 22.24
N ASN A 848 -7.09 15.54 23.56
CA ASN A 848 -7.23 16.74 24.39
C ASN A 848 -6.02 17.68 24.35
N ARG A 849 -4.81 17.20 24.05
CA ARG A 849 -3.60 18.02 23.88
C ARG A 849 -3.47 18.68 22.52
N GLY A 850 -4.14 18.18 21.49
CA GLY A 850 -4.16 18.74 20.14
C GLY A 850 -4.78 20.13 20.04
N GLY A 851 -5.46 20.62 21.08
CA GLY A 851 -6.00 21.98 21.18
C GLY A 851 -5.04 23.05 21.75
N ARG A 852 -3.85 22.66 22.24
CA ARG A 852 -2.86 23.62 22.80
C ARG A 852 -1.48 23.28 22.21
N ASN A 853 -1.03 24.11 21.28
CA ASN A 853 0.34 24.21 20.74
C ASN A 853 0.98 22.92 20.19
N GLY A 854 0.94 22.75 18.89
CA GLY A 854 1.76 21.81 18.14
C GLY A 854 3.24 22.17 18.13
N GLY A 855 3.97 21.69 19.12
CA GLY A 855 5.41 21.67 19.11
C GLY A 855 5.87 20.21 19.20
N PHE A 856 6.39 19.64 18.11
CA PHE A 856 7.08 18.35 18.14
C PHE A 856 8.38 18.49 18.94
N GLY A 857 8.31 18.21 20.25
CA GLY A 857 9.47 17.99 21.08
C GLY A 857 9.92 16.54 20.94
N ARG A 858 11.18 16.35 20.53
CA ARG A 858 11.88 15.05 20.57
C ARG A 858 11.81 14.51 21.99
N GLY A 859 11.06 13.44 22.21
CA GLY A 859 11.11 12.66 23.43
C GLY A 859 12.45 11.93 23.52
N HIS A 860 13.30 12.36 24.43
CA HIS A 860 14.41 11.55 24.92
C HIS A 860 13.82 10.49 25.85
N ASP A 861 13.83 9.26 25.41
CA ASP A 861 13.68 8.09 26.28
C ASP A 861 14.89 8.01 27.23
N ARG A 862 14.65 8.37 28.46
CA ARG A 862 15.51 7.96 29.58
C ARG A 862 14.88 6.72 30.20
N GLY A 863 15.42 5.58 29.85
CA GLY A 863 15.17 4.31 30.53
C GLY A 863 15.63 4.41 31.99
N GLY A 864 14.70 4.31 32.90
CA GLY A 864 14.95 4.16 34.32
C GLY A 864 14.74 2.69 34.73
N HIS A 865 15.82 2.00 35.00
CA HIS A 865 15.79 0.72 35.73
C HIS A 865 15.25 0.93 37.14
N ASN A 866 14.19 0.25 37.53
CA ASN A 866 13.79 0.01 38.90
C ASN A 866 14.03 -1.47 39.27
N GLY A 867 15.00 -1.68 40.13
CA GLY A 867 15.13 -2.88 40.92
C GLY A 867 14.50 -2.67 42.32
N PRO A 868 14.06 -3.72 43.03
CA PRO A 868 13.27 -3.61 44.27
C PRO A 868 14.13 -3.58 45.53
N GLY A 869 13.73 -2.74 46.52
CA GLY A 869 14.42 -2.72 47.83
C GLY A 869 13.74 -1.88 48.90
N MET A 870 12.98 -2.58 49.73
CA MET A 870 12.78 -2.44 51.19
C MET A 870 12.52 -1.09 51.85
N THR A 871 11.36 -1.05 52.49
CA THR A 871 10.86 -0.35 53.68
C THR A 871 11.90 0.11 54.71
N ARG A 872 11.75 1.36 55.17
CA ARG A 872 11.66 1.69 56.61
C ARG A 872 11.40 3.17 56.81
N GLY A 873 10.46 3.45 57.71
CA GLY A 873 9.96 4.76 58.05
C GLY A 873 10.89 5.59 58.96
N SER A 874 10.58 6.81 59.11
CA SER A 874 10.36 7.52 60.40
C SER A 874 10.22 9.00 60.15
N GLN A 875 9.31 9.55 60.92
CA GLN A 875 8.96 10.91 61.29
C GLN A 875 10.16 11.83 61.60
N TYR A 876 10.00 13.12 61.37
CA TYR A 876 10.06 14.23 62.33
C TYR A 876 10.33 15.59 61.65
N ASN A 877 9.37 16.46 61.80
CA ASN A 877 9.42 17.82 62.35
C ASN A 877 10.46 18.87 61.94
N ARG A 878 9.89 20.01 61.50
CA ARG A 878 9.94 21.37 62.09
C ARG A 878 11.15 22.31 61.86
N HIS A 879 10.70 23.49 61.50
CA HIS A 879 11.15 24.89 61.85
C HIS A 879 11.81 25.65 60.70
N GLN A 880 11.15 26.71 60.29
CA GLN A 880 11.14 28.13 60.75
C GLN A 880 12.16 29.05 60.03
N GLY A 881 11.59 30.14 59.55
CA GLY A 881 12.22 31.46 59.43
C GLY A 881 12.47 31.93 57.99
N GLY A 882 12.02 33.00 57.44
CA GLY A 882 11.39 34.21 57.97
C GLY A 882 11.83 35.36 57.07
N TYR A 883 10.97 36.38 56.96
CA TYR A 883 11.18 37.76 56.46
C TYR A 883 11.28 37.91 54.92
N GLY A 884 10.55 38.82 54.26
CA GLY A 884 9.58 39.84 54.67
C GLY A 884 9.40 40.88 53.59
N ARG A 885 8.21 41.46 53.56
CA ARG A 885 7.77 42.72 52.91
C ARG A 885 7.63 42.70 51.36
N GLY A 886 6.57 43.28 50.81
CA GLY A 886 5.39 43.99 51.35
C GLY A 886 4.50 44.45 50.20
N ASN A 887 3.23 44.57 50.54
CA ASN A 887 2.21 45.51 50.14
C ASN A 887 1.78 45.76 48.72
N GLY A 888 0.47 45.55 48.51
CA GLY A 888 -0.32 46.23 47.49
C GLY A 888 -1.71 45.62 47.32
N HIS A 889 -2.58 46.05 48.29
CA HIS A 889 -4.05 45.90 48.13
C HIS A 889 -4.57 46.75 47.01
N TYR A 890 -5.62 46.26 46.25
CA TYR A 890 -6.96 46.86 46.24
C TYR A 890 -7.94 45.99 45.40
N PRO A 891 -9.28 46.18 45.61
CA PRO A 891 -10.28 45.12 45.50
C PRO A 891 -11.12 45.16 44.22
N PRO A 892 -12.16 44.31 44.09
CA PRO A 892 -12.88 44.10 42.83
C PRO A 892 -13.97 45.13 42.58
N ALA A 893 -14.17 45.57 41.34
CA ALA A 893 -15.23 46.43 40.90
C ALA A 893 -16.27 45.66 40.04
N SER A 894 -17.45 45.95 40.43
CA SER A 894 -18.77 45.54 39.98
C SER A 894 -19.10 45.79 38.50
N VAL A 895 -20.02 44.97 38.03
CA VAL A 895 -20.73 44.99 36.76
C VAL A 895 -21.72 46.18 36.74
N PRO A 896 -21.96 46.83 35.59
CA PRO A 896 -23.22 47.57 35.37
C PRO A 896 -24.14 46.88 34.38
N HIS A 897 -25.39 46.78 34.81
CA HIS A 897 -26.57 46.51 34.00
C HIS A 897 -26.86 47.64 33.02
N VAL A 898 -27.35 47.30 31.81
CA VAL A 898 -28.05 48.25 30.95
C VAL A 898 -29.40 47.63 30.49
N PRO A 899 -30.51 48.35 30.55
CA PRO A 899 -31.85 47.84 30.28
C PRO A 899 -32.26 47.89 28.78
N PRO A 900 -33.35 47.20 28.38
CA PRO A 900 -33.82 47.18 27.00
C PRO A 900 -34.82 48.30 26.69
N PRO A 901 -34.97 48.73 25.41
CA PRO A 901 -35.99 49.68 25.01
C PRO A 901 -37.34 49.04 24.62
N PRO A 902 -38.44 49.75 24.64
CA PRO A 902 -39.81 49.25 24.54
C PRO A 902 -40.44 49.42 23.16
N GLY A 903 -41.54 48.68 22.92
CA GLY A 903 -42.51 49.04 21.88
C GLY A 903 -43.21 47.91 21.16
N ALA A 904 -44.42 47.61 21.60
CA ALA A 904 -45.42 46.66 21.17
C ALA A 904 -46.16 47.10 19.84
N PRO A 905 -47.29 46.52 19.38
CA PRO A 905 -48.25 45.51 19.87
C PRO A 905 -48.61 44.45 18.83
N GLY A 906 -49.17 43.26 19.03
CA GLY A 906 -50.31 42.83 19.81
C GLY A 906 -51.22 41.88 18.92
N PHE A 907 -51.98 41.00 19.59
CA PHE A 907 -52.95 40.00 19.17
C PHE A 907 -52.40 38.56 19.02
N GLY A 908 -52.83 37.54 19.70
CA GLY A 908 -53.92 37.29 20.65
C GLY A 908 -54.38 35.84 20.53
N ILE A 909 -54.73 35.19 21.67
CA ILE A 909 -55.51 33.96 21.84
C ILE A 909 -54.62 32.70 21.72
N GLY A 910 -54.27 31.87 22.67
CA GLY A 910 -54.82 31.46 23.95
C GLY A 910 -55.17 29.97 23.94
N VAL A 911 -54.49 29.12 24.71
CA VAL A 911 -54.96 27.95 25.45
C VAL A 911 -53.78 27.32 26.21
N PRO A 912 -53.97 26.92 27.50
CA PRO A 912 -52.87 26.55 28.42
C PRO A 912 -52.52 25.03 28.41
N PRO A 913 -51.37 24.65 28.99
CA PRO A 913 -50.91 23.26 29.07
C PRO A 913 -51.42 22.53 30.35
N PRO A 914 -51.48 21.19 30.35
CA PRO A 914 -51.82 20.40 31.54
C PRO A 914 -50.62 20.03 32.40
N PRO A 915 -50.83 19.72 33.69
CA PRO A 915 -49.77 19.49 34.69
C PRO A 915 -49.30 18.00 34.74
N PRO A 916 -48.19 17.66 35.49
CA PRO A 916 -47.56 16.37 35.51
C PRO A 916 -48.19 15.43 36.57
N PRO A 917 -48.03 14.08 36.42
CA PRO A 917 -48.58 13.11 37.38
C PRO A 917 -47.57 12.69 38.43
N ASN A 918 -48.05 12.54 39.67
CA ASN A 918 -47.41 11.91 40.84
C ASN A 918 -47.62 10.40 40.88
N SER A 919 -46.64 9.77 41.49
CA SER A 919 -46.55 8.38 41.92
C SER A 919 -47.72 7.90 42.83
N TYR A 920 -48.04 6.61 42.81
CA TYR A 920 -48.17 5.70 43.96
C TYR A 920 -48.65 4.28 43.62
N HIS A 921 -47.89 3.30 44.04
CA HIS A 921 -48.13 2.02 44.72
C HIS A 921 -49.27 0.99 44.38
N ASN A 922 -48.80 -0.30 44.35
CA ASN A 922 -49.33 -1.57 44.87
C ASN A 922 -50.47 -2.34 44.16
N GLN A 923 -50.08 -3.50 43.74
CA GLN A 923 -50.63 -4.89 43.85
C GLN A 923 -52.06 -5.12 44.44
N PRO A 924 -52.62 -6.36 44.37
CA PRO A 924 -52.83 -7.34 43.28
C PRO A 924 -54.28 -7.79 43.18
N TYR A 925 -54.69 -8.72 42.30
CA TYR A 925 -55.79 -9.76 42.43
C TYR A 925 -56.01 -10.39 41.05
N ASP A 926 -55.70 -11.57 40.83
CA ASP A 926 -56.27 -12.91 41.04
C ASP A 926 -57.47 -13.28 40.15
N ASN A 927 -57.38 -14.44 39.61
CA ASN A 927 -58.36 -15.49 39.31
C ASN A 927 -58.76 -15.78 37.82
N ARG A 928 -58.30 -16.93 37.46
CA ARG A 928 -58.96 -18.24 37.17
C ARG A 928 -59.49 -18.52 35.79
N HIS A 929 -59.14 -19.56 35.20
CA HIS A 929 -59.43 -21.00 35.06
C HIS A 929 -58.81 -21.49 33.76
N GLY A 930 -58.28 -22.62 33.50
CA GLY A 930 -58.33 -23.93 34.09
C GLY A 930 -57.81 -24.95 33.05
N GLY A 931 -57.20 -25.96 33.55
CA GLY A 931 -57.33 -27.38 33.29
C GLY A 931 -56.19 -27.98 32.42
N SER A 932 -55.40 -28.68 33.08
CA SER A 932 -55.18 -30.12 33.41
C SER A 932 -54.38 -30.82 32.31
N SER A 933 -53.37 -31.53 32.54
CA SER A 933 -52.89 -32.68 33.31
C SER A 933 -51.60 -33.18 32.61
N GLY A 934 -50.58 -33.69 33.15
CA GLY A 934 -50.22 -34.35 34.35
C GLY A 934 -48.85 -35.05 34.21
N TYR A 935 -48.22 -35.20 35.43
CA TYR A 935 -47.26 -36.22 35.84
C TYR A 935 -45.94 -36.47 35.09
N ASN A 936 -44.76 -36.63 35.67
CA ASN A 936 -44.23 -36.87 37.03
C ASN A 936 -42.74 -36.64 37.01
N GLN A 937 -42.08 -35.92 37.98
CA GLN A 937 -41.25 -36.36 39.12
C GLN A 937 -40.10 -37.31 38.72
N TYR A 938 -38.84 -37.10 39.10
CA TYR A 938 -38.19 -36.96 40.38
C TYR A 938 -36.74 -36.50 40.32
N ARG A 939 -36.35 -35.54 41.20
CA ARG A 939 -35.18 -35.38 42.08
C ARG A 939 -33.74 -35.50 41.58
N GLY A 940 -32.97 -34.43 41.87
CA GLY A 940 -31.53 -34.47 42.13
C GLY A 940 -31.19 -34.55 43.61
N PRO A 941 -30.02 -34.12 44.16
CA PRO A 941 -28.64 -34.47 43.96
C PRO A 941 -28.00 -35.14 45.19
N PRO A 942 -26.76 -35.36 45.52
CA PRO A 942 -25.68 -34.40 45.74
C PRO A 942 -24.21 -34.90 45.47
N HIS A 943 -23.24 -33.97 45.47
CA HIS A 943 -21.82 -34.20 45.72
C HIS A 943 -21.51 -34.76 47.12
N PRO A 944 -20.28 -35.35 47.49
CA PRO A 944 -19.01 -34.66 47.44
C PRO A 944 -17.69 -35.51 47.28
N ALA A 945 -16.63 -34.84 46.93
CA ALA A 945 -15.27 -34.80 47.52
C ALA A 945 -14.31 -36.00 47.61
N ASN A 946 -13.06 -35.72 47.17
CA ASN A 946 -11.76 -36.07 47.76
C ASN A 946 -11.12 -37.46 47.61
N GLY A 947 -9.86 -37.43 47.16
CA GLY A 947 -8.82 -38.37 47.53
C GLY A 947 -7.82 -38.75 46.46
N ALA A 948 -6.69 -38.08 46.41
CA ALA A 948 -5.38 -38.66 45.99
C ALA A 948 -4.86 -39.48 47.17
N PRO A 949 -3.79 -40.34 47.11
CA PRO A 949 -2.61 -40.31 46.18
C PRO A 949 -2.02 -41.73 45.89
N GLY A 950 -0.92 -41.81 45.15
CA GLY A 950 0.17 -42.77 45.45
C GLY A 950 0.67 -43.62 44.26
N TYR A 951 1.80 -43.32 43.76
CA TYR A 951 3.14 -43.95 43.65
C TYR A 951 3.29 -45.40 43.17
N HIS A 952 4.40 -45.55 42.40
CA HIS A 952 5.27 -46.69 42.00
C HIS A 952 4.79 -47.48 40.79
N GLY A 953 5.63 -47.91 39.89
CA GLY A 953 7.08 -47.89 39.70
C GLY A 953 7.46 -49.09 38.84
N TYR A 954 8.45 -48.90 38.01
CA TYR A 954 9.42 -49.88 37.43
C TYR A 954 8.93 -51.12 36.67
N GLY A 955 9.59 -51.34 35.51
CA GLY A 955 9.85 -52.69 35.02
C GLY A 955 10.23 -52.74 33.52
N ASP A 956 11.51 -52.70 33.26
CA ASP A 956 12.24 -53.21 32.11
C ASP A 956 11.83 -54.64 31.69
N ALA A 957 12.00 -54.94 30.41
CA ALA A 957 12.77 -56.05 29.83
C ALA A 957 12.34 -56.36 28.40
N SER A 958 13.09 -56.06 27.47
CA SER A 958 13.93 -56.75 26.51
C SER A 958 13.58 -58.23 26.11
N TYR A 959 14.07 -58.53 24.87
CA TYR A 959 14.29 -59.80 24.17
C TYR A 959 13.17 -60.25 23.23
N ASP A 960 13.43 -60.34 22.00
CA ASP A 960 14.35 -61.05 21.08
C ASP A 960 13.63 -62.12 20.24
N GLY A 961 13.87 -62.19 19.00
CA GLY A 961 14.11 -63.41 18.23
C GLY A 961 13.03 -63.95 17.32
N GLY A 962 13.37 -64.02 16.04
CA GLY A 962 13.11 -65.21 15.25
C GLY A 962 12.42 -65.10 13.93
N ARG A 963 13.17 -64.96 12.87
CA ARG A 963 13.35 -65.77 11.63
C ARG A 963 12.30 -66.82 11.26
N GLY A 964 11.96 -66.81 9.97
CA GLY A 964 11.59 -68.01 9.16
C GLY A 964 10.62 -67.59 8.05
N SER A 965 10.93 -67.39 6.82
CA SER A 965 11.32 -68.29 5.70
C SER A 965 10.22 -69.19 5.19
N GLY A 966 10.04 -69.16 3.87
CA GLY A 966 9.30 -70.07 3.03
C GLY A 966 8.02 -69.50 2.45
N GLY A 967 7.78 -69.41 1.16
CA GLY A 967 8.31 -70.16 0.02
C GLY A 967 7.11 -70.72 -0.74
N TYR A 968 7.21 -70.64 -2.08
CA TYR A 968 6.50 -71.35 -3.12
C TYR A 968 5.16 -70.84 -3.64
N ASN A 969 5.16 -70.30 -4.87
CA ASN A 969 4.88 -70.94 -6.17
C ASN A 969 3.43 -71.37 -6.37
N SER A 970 2.74 -70.98 -7.44
CA SER A 970 2.84 -71.40 -8.84
C SER A 970 1.66 -70.79 -9.67
N ARG A 971 2.01 -70.26 -10.82
CA ARG A 971 1.60 -70.73 -12.21
C ARG A 971 0.12 -70.83 -12.55
N GLY A 972 -0.22 -70.20 -13.65
CA GLY A 972 -1.14 -70.61 -14.70
C GLY A 972 -1.75 -69.43 -15.40
N ARG A 973 -1.23 -68.93 -16.50
CA ARG A 973 -1.25 -69.30 -17.93
C ARG A 973 -2.62 -69.37 -18.57
N TYR A 974 -2.64 -68.65 -19.71
CA TYR A 974 -3.44 -68.78 -20.96
C TYR A 974 -4.79 -68.07 -20.96
N ARG A 975 -5.28 -67.45 -22.05
CA ARG A 975 -4.82 -67.23 -23.43
C ARG A 975 -5.77 -66.20 -24.08
N ASP A 976 -5.22 -65.42 -24.97
CA ASP A 976 -5.68 -64.99 -26.31
C ASP A 976 -7.13 -64.70 -26.65
N GLY A 977 -7.23 -63.57 -27.37
CA GLY A 977 -8.10 -63.60 -28.58
C GLY A 977 -8.63 -62.22 -29.01
N ARG A 978 -7.93 -61.54 -29.90
CA ARG A 978 -8.39 -60.91 -31.17
C ARG A 978 -9.81 -60.32 -31.19
N SER A 979 -10.15 -59.25 -31.76
CA SER A 979 -9.70 -58.26 -32.76
C SER A 979 -10.93 -57.60 -33.38
N TYR A 980 -10.76 -56.45 -33.98
CA TYR A 980 -11.58 -55.73 -34.97
C TYR A 980 -12.99 -55.25 -34.56
N ARG A 981 -13.32 -54.03 -34.58
CA ARG A 981 -13.39 -52.95 -35.59
C ARG A 981 -13.45 -51.57 -34.91
#